data_32bb065d4fc8818744fd86acf62be585
#
_entry.id   32bb065d4fc8818744fd86acf62be585
#
_cell.length_a   1.000
_cell.length_b   1.000
_cell.length_c   1.000
_cell.angle_alpha   90.00
_cell.angle_beta   90.00
_cell.angle_gamma   90.00
#
_symmetry.space_group_name_H-M   'P 1'
#
loop_
_entity.id
_entity.type
_entity.pdbx_description
1 polymer ?
#
loop_
_entity_poly.entity_id
_entity_poly.type
_entity_poly.pdbx_seq_one_letter_code
_entity_poly.pdbx_strand_id
1 'polypeptide(L)'
;MKRNIINKCLVVGAFAALGGMMSCNDFLTLYPTDSITKEDFWASRNDVDNVRNAAYYQLTQNTNKILIWGEFRSDNVELNKTEKNEFRRLQEGVLQPTENIYDWASMYKGINLCNEVLDNGERMVREKVDPAFTESDFAPVKSEMLALRALYYFYLVRAYRNVPLVLHSVDTDKAAREARIAATPGDEVLKILIQELESNLSNTPTSYGSNDNNKNRFTRNGVHTLLADMYLWRAGMVFHSKDKGFPLKGENGAELTEEQEKALSQELLKKCVEHTTPVMDEAWKTYKEFLSQNNIQPDDYRAKVRYPLYRNSDSKDLISDDVYEMIFGRKNSAESILELGFDGTNVSNSTLSEMFYSDKSGGYAAGVMVAGSGLFNVTEKVDVTKGYGITDLRMASYGEIAEEKKSSTTPIIKGVARTTTGIDITNTRAKVEHSKRVASFQSANWPIYRLTDIMTIRAEAIARLSSNFNNPAYSSREAFMLADDIFRRNNPGADTSNVNSEKFSKRIRSDKFENDIRNKAADAEKEQKFNDAWKERHADYGNNVVSYVLFERQREFLGEGKRWFDLVRDCEFKYDSKKSDKNKSGLESAGLPTSVRNRLQSIWSLYNPIFVDELKVNGKNYFGNTQGQLVQNPAWEKYMPKSNDK
;
A
#
# COMPACT_ATOMS: atom_id res chain seq x y z
N MET A 1 41.08 55.16 -20.14
CA MET A 1 39.84 54.39 -19.99
C MET A 1 39.08 54.55 -18.65
N LYS A 2 39.58 55.26 -17.64
CA LYS A 2 38.91 55.43 -16.33
C LYS A 2 38.09 56.72 -16.16
N ARG A 3 38.10 57.62 -17.12
CA ARG A 3 37.41 58.93 -17.01
C ARG A 3 36.00 58.97 -17.62
N ASN A 4 35.61 57.98 -18.43
CA ASN A 4 34.31 57.95 -19.11
C ASN A 4 33.25 57.14 -18.33
N ILE A 5 33.63 56.46 -17.25
CA ILE A 5 32.66 55.67 -16.43
C ILE A 5 32.03 56.57 -15.35
N ILE A 6 32.74 57.55 -14.84
CA ILE A 6 32.25 58.45 -13.79
C ILE A 6 31.17 59.40 -14.30
N ASN A 7 31.26 59.87 -15.55
CA ASN A 7 30.26 60.75 -16.12
C ASN A 7 28.94 60.05 -16.55
N LYS A 8 28.94 58.71 -16.73
CA LYS A 8 27.71 57.93 -16.98
C LYS A 8 26.94 57.60 -15.71
N CYS A 9 27.63 57.48 -14.58
CA CYS A 9 26.98 57.26 -13.29
C CYS A 9 26.33 58.54 -12.70
N LEU A 10 26.82 59.73 -13.04
CA LEU A 10 26.22 60.99 -12.58
C LEU A 10 24.97 61.41 -13.37
N VAL A 11 24.79 60.98 -14.61
CA VAL A 11 23.58 61.24 -15.40
C VAL A 11 22.43 60.31 -15.01
N VAL A 12 22.71 59.08 -14.58
CA VAL A 12 21.70 58.13 -14.07
C VAL A 12 21.21 58.51 -12.69
N GLY A 13 22.05 59.15 -11.85
CA GLY A 13 21.65 59.65 -10.53
C GLY A 13 20.73 60.88 -10.53
N ALA A 14 20.75 61.69 -11.59
CA ALA A 14 19.91 62.91 -11.69
C ALA A 14 18.50 62.64 -12.22
N PHE A 15 18.22 61.51 -12.89
CA PHE A 15 16.87 61.14 -13.32
C PHE A 15 16.08 60.37 -12.25
N ALA A 16 16.74 59.88 -11.22
CA ALA A 16 16.10 59.13 -10.14
C ALA A 16 15.45 60.05 -9.06
N ALA A 17 15.69 61.37 -9.12
CA ALA A 17 15.22 62.34 -8.08
C ALA A 17 13.98 63.14 -8.47
N LEU A 18 13.41 62.97 -9.67
CA LEU A 18 12.25 63.75 -10.16
C LEU A 18 11.02 62.91 -10.50
N GLY A 19 11.00 61.62 -10.18
CA GLY A 19 9.86 60.72 -10.42
C GLY A 19 9.13 60.23 -9.16
N GLY A 20 9.23 60.96 -8.05
CA GLY A 20 8.49 60.61 -6.84
C GLY A 20 7.09 61.20 -6.87
N MET A 21 6.11 60.47 -7.25
CA MET A 21 4.68 60.46 -6.87
C MET A 21 3.80 60.01 -8.05
N MET A 22 3.88 58.75 -8.40
CA MET A 22 2.76 58.00 -8.94
C MET A 22 2.97 56.53 -8.51
N SER A 23 2.26 56.12 -7.49
CA SER A 23 2.19 54.75 -7.02
C SER A 23 1.43 53.94 -8.06
N CYS A 24 2.19 53.35 -8.99
CA CYS A 24 1.72 52.21 -9.75
C CYS A 24 2.44 50.99 -9.19
N ASN A 25 1.74 50.23 -8.34
CA ASN A 25 2.24 48.98 -7.76
C ASN A 25 2.55 47.87 -8.77
N ASP A 26 2.23 48.09 -10.06
CA ASP A 26 2.39 47.09 -11.12
C ASP A 26 3.69 47.21 -11.94
N PHE A 27 4.52 48.26 -11.69
CA PHE A 27 5.71 48.50 -12.53
C PHE A 27 7.03 47.86 -11.97
N LEU A 28 6.99 47.19 -10.83
CA LEU A 28 8.20 46.62 -10.18
C LEU A 28 8.20 45.10 -10.08
N THR A 29 7.26 44.42 -10.65
CA THR A 29 7.38 42.97 -10.90
C THR A 29 8.12 42.75 -12.24
N LEU A 30 9.44 43.03 -12.23
CA LEU A 30 10.32 42.53 -13.27
C LEU A 30 10.41 41.02 -13.10
N TYR A 31 9.54 40.30 -13.77
CA TYR A 31 9.74 38.88 -14.00
C TYR A 31 11.02 38.75 -14.84
N PRO A 32 11.97 37.87 -14.46
CA PRO A 32 13.07 37.55 -15.35
C PRO A 32 12.50 37.12 -16.69
N THR A 33 12.94 37.69 -17.79
CA THR A 33 12.49 37.37 -19.16
C THR A 33 12.72 35.90 -19.52
N ASP A 34 13.43 35.13 -18.70
CA ASP A 34 13.73 33.72 -18.85
C ASP A 34 12.91 32.81 -17.90
N SER A 35 12.00 33.35 -17.09
CA SER A 35 11.11 32.56 -16.25
C SER A 35 9.69 32.55 -16.83
N ILE A 36 9.21 31.36 -17.18
CA ILE A 36 7.81 31.11 -17.56
C ILE A 36 6.96 31.42 -16.33
N THR A 37 5.98 32.35 -16.48
CA THR A 37 4.99 32.57 -15.41
C THR A 37 4.11 31.34 -15.26
N LYS A 38 3.45 31.18 -14.13
CA LYS A 38 2.56 30.02 -13.91
C LYS A 38 1.38 30.03 -14.87
N GLU A 39 0.87 31.21 -15.21
CA GLU A 39 -0.19 31.41 -16.18
C GLU A 39 0.23 31.00 -17.58
N ASP A 40 1.48 31.30 -17.96
CA ASP A 40 2.05 30.95 -19.26
C ASP A 40 2.44 29.46 -19.37
N PHE A 41 2.66 28.79 -18.23
CA PHE A 41 3.04 27.37 -18.20
C PHE A 41 1.90 26.48 -18.69
N TRP A 42 0.65 26.73 -18.28
CA TRP A 42 -0.50 25.90 -18.61
C TRP A 42 -1.11 26.29 -19.96
N ALA A 43 -0.38 26.05 -21.06
CA ALA A 43 -0.73 26.48 -22.41
C ALA A 43 -1.21 25.34 -23.33
N SER A 44 -0.84 24.10 -23.03
CA SER A 44 -1.11 22.96 -23.90
C SER A 44 -1.40 21.66 -23.13
N ARG A 45 -1.98 20.67 -23.83
CA ARG A 45 -2.12 19.30 -23.31
C ARG A 45 -0.82 18.73 -22.79
N ASN A 46 0.31 19.03 -23.43
CA ASN A 46 1.61 18.51 -22.98
C ASN A 46 1.98 18.97 -21.58
N ASP A 47 1.57 20.16 -21.16
CA ASP A 47 1.85 20.69 -19.84
C ASP A 47 1.04 19.92 -18.77
N VAL A 48 -0.20 19.59 -19.08
CA VAL A 48 -1.05 18.69 -18.27
C VAL A 48 -0.37 17.32 -18.12
N ASP A 49 0.09 16.74 -19.22
CA ASP A 49 0.77 15.43 -19.22
C ASP A 49 2.09 15.45 -18.42
N ASN A 50 2.85 16.54 -18.51
CA ASN A 50 4.10 16.71 -17.76
C ASN A 50 3.86 16.74 -16.23
N VAL A 51 2.88 17.52 -15.77
CA VAL A 51 2.58 17.60 -14.34
C VAL A 51 1.92 16.30 -13.83
N ARG A 52 1.08 15.64 -14.64
CA ARG A 52 0.58 14.30 -14.34
C ARG A 52 1.74 13.32 -14.11
N ASN A 53 2.72 13.30 -15.01
CA ASN A 53 3.89 12.41 -14.89
C ASN A 53 4.73 12.77 -13.65
N ALA A 54 4.87 14.07 -13.33
CA ALA A 54 5.54 14.53 -12.11
C ALA A 54 4.82 14.05 -10.84
N ALA A 55 3.48 13.98 -10.86
CA ALA A 55 2.71 13.44 -9.72
C ALA A 55 2.99 11.94 -9.50
N TYR A 56 3.08 11.13 -10.55
CA TYR A 56 3.52 9.73 -10.43
C TYR A 56 4.97 9.61 -9.97
N TYR A 57 5.86 10.42 -10.56
CA TYR A 57 7.27 10.45 -10.15
C TYR A 57 7.41 10.79 -8.66
N GLN A 58 6.64 11.75 -8.15
CA GLN A 58 6.63 12.10 -6.73
C GLN A 58 6.25 10.89 -5.86
N LEU A 59 5.36 10.01 -6.31
CA LEU A 59 5.00 8.79 -5.59
C LEU A 59 6.17 7.78 -5.55
N THR A 60 6.96 7.66 -6.61
CA THR A 60 8.15 6.79 -6.60
C THR A 60 9.17 7.24 -5.55
N GLN A 61 9.26 8.54 -5.28
CA GLN A 61 10.15 9.10 -4.24
C GLN A 61 9.66 8.81 -2.81
N ASN A 62 8.42 8.32 -2.66
CA ASN A 62 7.81 8.00 -1.37
C ASN A 62 7.79 6.49 -1.05
N THR A 63 8.34 5.62 -1.90
CA THR A 63 8.36 4.16 -1.66
C THR A 63 9.00 3.79 -0.33
N ASN A 64 10.05 4.51 0.07
CA ASN A 64 10.69 4.31 1.37
C ASN A 64 9.75 4.63 2.55
N LYS A 65 8.99 5.74 2.48
CA LYS A 65 7.97 6.08 3.49
C LYS A 65 6.84 5.05 3.53
N ILE A 66 6.36 4.63 2.36
CA ILE A 66 5.32 3.60 2.23
C ILE A 66 5.78 2.30 2.93
N LEU A 67 7.01 1.88 2.68
CA LEU A 67 7.59 0.70 3.32
C LEU A 67 7.72 0.89 4.84
N ILE A 68 8.29 2.01 5.30
CA ILE A 68 8.50 2.26 6.72
C ILE A 68 7.16 2.29 7.46
N TRP A 69 6.16 3.01 6.96
CA TRP A 69 4.87 3.13 7.61
C TRP A 69 4.07 1.83 7.61
N GLY A 70 4.20 1.04 6.54
CA GLY A 70 3.42 -0.18 6.36
C GLY A 70 4.09 -1.48 6.81
N GLU A 71 5.39 -1.47 7.16
CA GLU A 71 6.11 -2.70 7.48
C GLU A 71 6.89 -2.67 8.81
N PHE A 72 7.61 -1.56 9.13
CA PHE A 72 8.61 -1.54 10.22
C PHE A 72 8.06 -1.81 11.62
N ARG A 73 6.80 -1.50 11.87
CA ARG A 73 6.14 -1.75 13.17
C ARG A 73 5.53 -3.15 13.29
N SER A 74 5.64 -3.95 12.22
CA SER A 74 5.01 -5.25 12.14
C SER A 74 5.94 -6.38 12.58
N ASP A 75 5.37 -7.57 12.67
CA ASP A 75 6.05 -8.82 12.95
C ASP A 75 6.75 -9.45 11.72
N ASN A 76 6.66 -8.80 10.56
CA ASN A 76 7.30 -9.27 9.32
C ASN A 76 8.80 -9.03 9.30
N VAL A 77 9.26 -8.00 10.00
CA VAL A 77 10.63 -7.51 9.86
C VAL A 77 11.26 -7.21 11.21
N GLU A 78 12.57 -7.37 11.25
CA GLU A 78 13.44 -7.01 12.35
C GLU A 78 14.55 -6.10 11.84
N LEU A 79 15.16 -5.33 12.73
CA LEU A 79 16.28 -4.48 12.38
C LEU A 79 17.58 -5.28 12.32
N ASN A 80 18.40 -4.97 11.33
CA ASN A 80 19.78 -5.40 11.32
C ASN A 80 20.58 -4.69 12.45
N LYS A 81 21.65 -5.30 12.91
CA LYS A 81 22.47 -4.80 14.04
C LYS A 81 23.08 -3.39 13.85
N THR A 82 23.11 -2.90 12.61
CA THR A 82 23.67 -1.58 12.25
C THR A 82 22.63 -0.48 12.09
N GLU A 83 21.44 -0.70 12.60
CA GLU A 83 20.27 0.16 12.42
C GLU A 83 20.40 1.54 13.08
N LYS A 84 19.61 2.47 12.57
CA LYS A 84 19.43 3.80 13.15
C LYS A 84 18.54 3.75 14.40
N ASN A 85 18.82 4.59 15.39
CA ASN A 85 18.03 4.65 16.64
C ASN A 85 16.53 4.93 16.41
N GLU A 86 16.18 5.72 15.39
CA GLU A 86 14.81 6.02 15.02
C GLU A 86 14.02 4.75 14.66
N PHE A 87 14.60 3.84 13.87
CA PHE A 87 13.96 2.58 13.50
C PHE A 87 13.80 1.62 14.66
N ARG A 88 14.77 1.60 15.59
CA ARG A 88 14.65 0.83 16.84
C ARG A 88 13.47 1.33 17.66
N ARG A 89 13.36 2.64 17.88
CA ARG A 89 12.23 3.22 18.62
C ARG A 89 10.90 2.92 17.95
N LEU A 90 10.86 2.97 16.61
CA LEU A 90 9.66 2.63 15.84
C LEU A 90 9.21 1.19 16.11
N GLN A 91 10.13 0.21 16.08
CA GLN A 91 9.84 -1.20 16.40
C GLN A 91 9.48 -1.41 17.88
N GLU A 92 10.09 -0.65 18.78
CA GLU A 92 9.76 -0.68 20.20
C GLU A 92 8.40 -0.03 20.54
N GLY A 93 7.73 0.57 19.55
CA GLY A 93 6.47 1.30 19.75
C GLY A 93 6.65 2.60 20.56
N VAL A 94 7.78 3.28 20.38
CA VAL A 94 8.10 4.59 20.95
C VAL A 94 8.30 5.58 19.81
N LEU A 95 7.25 6.29 19.43
CA LEU A 95 7.28 7.19 18.27
C LEU A 95 7.51 8.63 18.74
N GLN A 96 8.63 9.22 18.28
CA GLN A 96 8.97 10.59 18.65
C GLN A 96 8.61 11.56 17.52
N PRO A 97 7.78 12.57 17.78
CA PRO A 97 7.35 13.54 16.77
C PRO A 97 8.48 14.31 16.06
N THR A 98 9.70 14.27 16.58
CA THR A 98 10.88 14.96 16.03
C THR A 98 11.60 14.15 14.94
N GLU A 99 11.17 12.93 14.65
CA GLU A 99 11.84 12.07 13.67
C GLU A 99 11.28 12.28 12.26
N ASN A 100 12.18 12.50 11.29
CA ASN A 100 11.82 12.80 9.89
C ASN A 100 11.02 11.70 9.19
N ILE A 101 11.02 10.47 9.71
CA ILE A 101 10.19 9.38 9.18
C ILE A 101 8.68 9.68 9.27
N TYR A 102 8.28 10.64 10.11
CA TYR A 102 6.89 11.11 10.25
C TYR A 102 6.58 12.37 9.44
N ASP A 103 7.54 12.93 8.71
CA ASP A 103 7.28 14.04 7.80
C ASP A 103 6.42 13.59 6.63
N TRP A 104 5.28 14.23 6.41
CA TRP A 104 4.35 13.96 5.32
C TRP A 104 4.41 14.96 4.16
N ALA A 105 5.30 15.96 4.22
CA ALA A 105 5.37 17.04 3.23
C ALA A 105 5.51 16.52 1.79
N SER A 106 6.30 15.46 1.57
CA SER A 106 6.47 14.86 0.25
C SER A 106 5.19 14.20 -0.30
N MET A 107 4.29 13.70 0.57
CA MET A 107 2.98 13.20 0.17
C MET A 107 2.05 14.35 -0.25
N TYR A 108 2.02 15.43 0.53
CA TYR A 108 1.24 16.62 0.18
C TYR A 108 1.75 17.31 -1.08
N LYS A 109 3.05 17.25 -1.37
CA LYS A 109 3.58 17.69 -2.66
C LYS A 109 2.97 16.91 -3.83
N GLY A 110 2.85 15.58 -3.70
CA GLY A 110 2.17 14.75 -4.70
C GLY A 110 0.68 15.08 -4.84
N ILE A 111 -0.01 15.33 -3.72
CA ILE A 111 -1.41 15.77 -3.70
C ILE A 111 -1.55 17.12 -4.42
N ASN A 112 -0.66 18.08 -4.16
CA ASN A 112 -0.72 19.39 -4.82
C ASN A 112 -0.50 19.27 -6.34
N LEU A 113 0.43 18.43 -6.81
CA LEU A 113 0.59 18.17 -8.25
C LEU A 113 -0.68 17.59 -8.88
N CYS A 114 -1.39 16.70 -8.18
CA CYS A 114 -2.69 16.20 -8.65
C CYS A 114 -3.71 17.34 -8.71
N ASN A 115 -3.79 18.18 -7.66
CA ASN A 115 -4.70 19.33 -7.62
C ASN A 115 -4.39 20.34 -8.71
N GLU A 116 -3.12 20.60 -9.00
CA GLU A 116 -2.70 21.49 -10.10
C GLU A 116 -3.22 21.02 -11.46
N VAL A 117 -3.11 19.71 -11.73
CA VAL A 117 -3.67 19.13 -12.97
C VAL A 117 -5.19 19.25 -12.99
N LEU A 118 -5.86 19.00 -11.86
CA LEU A 118 -7.31 19.07 -11.78
C LEU A 118 -7.83 20.50 -12.00
N ASP A 119 -7.30 21.47 -11.26
CA ASP A 119 -7.75 22.86 -11.30
C ASP A 119 -7.39 23.53 -12.65
N ASN A 120 -6.15 23.36 -13.12
CA ASN A 120 -5.73 23.99 -14.36
C ASN A 120 -6.27 23.27 -15.60
N GLY A 121 -6.39 21.94 -15.58
CA GLY A 121 -7.01 21.18 -16.68
C GLY A 121 -8.47 21.60 -16.88
N GLU A 122 -9.24 21.74 -15.80
CA GLU A 122 -10.62 22.25 -15.86
C GLU A 122 -10.68 23.70 -16.37
N ARG A 123 -9.76 24.57 -15.92
CA ARG A 123 -9.65 25.94 -16.43
C ARG A 123 -9.33 25.99 -17.91
N MET A 124 -8.33 25.21 -18.36
CA MET A 124 -7.91 25.17 -19.77
C MET A 124 -9.05 24.77 -20.71
N VAL A 125 -9.84 23.76 -20.33
CA VAL A 125 -11.03 23.34 -21.11
C VAL A 125 -12.10 24.43 -21.10
N ARG A 126 -12.44 24.99 -19.94
CA ARG A 126 -13.46 26.02 -19.80
C ARG A 126 -13.12 27.29 -20.58
N GLU A 127 -11.86 27.73 -20.54
CA GLU A 127 -11.36 28.95 -21.19
C GLU A 127 -10.86 28.73 -22.60
N LYS A 128 -10.84 27.47 -23.07
CA LYS A 128 -10.34 27.07 -24.41
C LYS A 128 -8.91 27.55 -24.65
N VAL A 129 -8.04 27.43 -23.65
CA VAL A 129 -6.63 27.82 -23.73
C VAL A 129 -5.92 27.04 -24.83
N ASP A 130 -6.14 25.73 -24.89
CA ASP A 130 -5.77 24.86 -26.00
C ASP A 130 -7.07 24.35 -26.67
N PRO A 131 -7.43 24.85 -27.86
CA PRO A 131 -8.64 24.41 -28.56
C PRO A 131 -8.67 22.93 -28.93
N ALA A 132 -7.51 22.27 -28.98
CA ALA A 132 -7.41 20.83 -29.25
C ALA A 132 -7.59 19.98 -27.96
N PHE A 133 -7.53 20.59 -26.78
CA PHE A 133 -7.72 19.92 -25.50
C PHE A 133 -9.16 20.14 -24.99
N THR A 134 -10.00 19.16 -25.23
CA THR A 134 -11.44 19.22 -24.97
C THR A 134 -11.81 18.54 -23.64
N GLU A 135 -13.07 18.68 -23.21
CA GLU A 135 -13.61 17.96 -22.04
C GLU A 135 -13.45 16.44 -22.17
N SER A 136 -13.63 15.88 -23.38
CA SER A 136 -13.43 14.45 -23.64
C SER A 136 -11.97 14.01 -23.52
N ASP A 137 -11.02 14.91 -23.74
CA ASP A 137 -9.59 14.64 -23.52
C ASP A 137 -9.21 14.77 -22.03
N PHE A 138 -9.84 15.70 -21.33
CA PHE A 138 -9.57 15.95 -19.92
C PHE A 138 -10.23 14.92 -18.99
N ALA A 139 -11.44 14.45 -19.27
CA ALA A 139 -12.19 13.56 -18.40
C ALA A 139 -11.41 12.29 -17.97
N PRO A 140 -10.66 11.58 -18.87
CA PRO A 140 -9.76 10.49 -18.47
C PRO A 140 -8.62 10.94 -17.57
N VAL A 141 -8.01 12.10 -17.83
CA VAL A 141 -6.92 12.65 -17.00
C VAL A 141 -7.44 13.05 -15.62
N LYS A 142 -8.62 13.70 -15.56
CA LYS A 142 -9.30 14.04 -14.32
C LYS A 142 -9.52 12.81 -13.45
N SER A 143 -10.09 11.75 -14.02
CA SER A 143 -10.33 10.48 -13.31
C SER A 143 -9.03 9.84 -12.80
N GLU A 144 -7.99 9.86 -13.60
CA GLU A 144 -6.65 9.35 -13.22
C GLU A 144 -6.04 10.15 -12.07
N MET A 145 -6.12 11.49 -12.11
CA MET A 145 -5.57 12.34 -11.06
C MET A 145 -6.37 12.26 -9.75
N LEU A 146 -7.68 12.12 -9.82
CA LEU A 146 -8.51 11.82 -8.65
C LEU A 146 -8.08 10.49 -8.00
N ALA A 147 -7.80 9.46 -8.80
CA ALA A 147 -7.34 8.18 -8.29
C ALA A 147 -5.94 8.27 -7.64
N LEU A 148 -5.02 8.97 -8.26
CA LEU A 148 -3.67 9.17 -7.70
C LEU A 148 -3.71 10.01 -6.42
N ARG A 149 -4.51 11.09 -6.38
CA ARG A 149 -4.75 11.89 -5.18
C ARG A 149 -5.36 11.05 -4.05
N ALA A 150 -6.35 10.22 -4.38
CA ALA A 150 -6.96 9.32 -3.41
C ALA A 150 -5.96 8.30 -2.85
N LEU A 151 -5.05 7.77 -3.66
CA LEU A 151 -4.00 6.87 -3.20
C LEU A 151 -3.03 7.56 -2.22
N TYR A 152 -2.61 8.81 -2.50
CA TYR A 152 -1.80 9.60 -1.57
C TYR A 152 -2.50 9.78 -0.23
N TYR A 153 -3.76 10.21 -0.25
CA TYR A 153 -4.55 10.36 0.96
C TYR A 153 -4.79 9.05 1.68
N PHE A 154 -4.97 7.97 0.95
CA PHE A 154 -5.17 6.67 1.57
C PHE A 154 -3.92 6.20 2.35
N TYR A 155 -2.72 6.46 1.86
CA TYR A 155 -1.50 6.26 2.64
C TYR A 155 -1.45 7.15 3.88
N LEU A 156 -1.82 8.43 3.75
CA LEU A 156 -1.86 9.35 4.88
C LEU A 156 -2.89 8.92 5.95
N VAL A 157 -4.11 8.55 5.55
CA VAL A 157 -5.14 8.07 6.48
C VAL A 157 -4.71 6.79 7.19
N ARG A 158 -4.11 5.83 6.47
CA ARG A 158 -3.58 4.60 7.08
C ARG A 158 -2.44 4.87 8.05
N ALA A 159 -1.63 5.89 7.81
CA ALA A 159 -0.49 6.23 8.65
C ALA A 159 -0.85 7.13 9.85
N TYR A 160 -1.78 8.09 9.69
CA TYR A 160 -2.05 9.14 10.68
C TYR A 160 -3.50 9.19 11.18
N ARG A 161 -4.41 8.45 10.60
CA ARG A 161 -5.86 8.44 10.80
C ARG A 161 -6.55 9.72 10.34
N ASN A 162 -6.26 10.86 10.95
CA ASN A 162 -6.86 12.16 10.65
C ASN A 162 -5.80 13.06 10.01
N VAL A 163 -6.14 13.71 8.89
CA VAL A 163 -5.19 14.50 8.09
C VAL A 163 -5.86 15.72 7.48
N PRO A 164 -5.16 16.83 7.25
CA PRO A 164 -5.70 17.96 6.50
C PRO A 164 -6.17 17.55 5.11
N LEU A 165 -7.40 17.86 4.74
CA LEU A 165 -7.96 17.58 3.42
C LEU A 165 -7.85 18.82 2.53
N VAL A 166 -6.99 18.76 1.51
CA VAL A 166 -6.71 19.85 0.54
C VAL A 166 -7.11 19.36 -0.84
N LEU A 167 -8.18 19.88 -1.40
CA LEU A 167 -8.76 19.42 -2.67
C LEU A 167 -8.46 20.36 -3.85
N HIS A 168 -7.86 21.52 -3.59
CA HIS A 168 -7.44 22.50 -4.59
C HIS A 168 -5.95 22.77 -4.51
N SER A 169 -5.38 23.25 -5.61
CA SER A 169 -3.95 23.57 -5.68
C SER A 169 -3.59 24.76 -4.78
N VAL A 170 -2.42 24.70 -4.19
CA VAL A 170 -1.83 25.81 -3.44
C VAL A 170 -0.70 26.38 -4.28
N ASP A 171 -0.93 27.59 -4.80
CA ASP A 171 -0.17 28.12 -5.92
C ASP A 171 1.10 28.89 -5.51
N THR A 172 1.20 29.33 -4.27
CA THR A 172 2.34 30.13 -3.81
C THR A 172 2.86 29.64 -2.46
N ASP A 173 4.15 29.81 -2.24
CA ASP A 173 4.77 29.58 -0.93
C ASP A 173 4.11 30.38 0.20
N LYS A 174 3.63 31.58 -0.11
CA LYS A 174 2.89 32.40 0.85
C LYS A 174 1.58 31.73 1.23
N ALA A 175 0.76 31.33 0.25
CA ALA A 175 -0.50 30.63 0.51
C ALA A 175 -0.28 29.34 1.29
N ALA A 176 0.76 28.57 0.97
CA ALA A 176 1.12 27.36 1.69
C ALA A 176 1.48 27.64 3.16
N ARG A 177 2.26 28.69 3.42
CA ARG A 177 2.65 29.09 4.79
C ARG A 177 1.50 29.68 5.61
N GLU A 178 0.55 30.32 4.97
CA GLU A 178 -0.62 30.93 5.60
C GLU A 178 -1.79 29.96 5.78
N ALA A 179 -1.80 28.84 5.04
CA ALA A 179 -2.81 27.81 5.18
C ALA A 179 -2.84 27.23 6.60
N ARG A 180 -3.99 27.33 7.24
CA ARG A 180 -4.24 26.76 8.59
C ARG A 180 -5.43 25.82 8.49
N ILE A 181 -5.13 24.57 8.14
CA ILE A 181 -6.14 23.54 7.86
C ILE A 181 -6.16 22.55 9.00
N ALA A 182 -7.33 22.37 9.62
CA ALA A 182 -7.52 21.33 10.63
C ALA A 182 -7.45 19.93 10.01
N ALA A 183 -7.12 18.94 10.83
CA ALA A 183 -7.22 17.56 10.40
C ALA A 183 -8.70 17.17 10.24
N THR A 184 -9.03 16.61 9.09
CA THR A 184 -10.33 16.01 8.80
C THR A 184 -10.33 14.57 9.31
N PRO A 185 -11.39 14.06 9.96
CA PRO A 185 -11.53 12.67 10.33
C PRO A 185 -11.31 11.73 9.13
N GLY A 186 -10.53 10.65 9.33
CA GLY A 186 -10.13 9.79 8.22
C GLY A 186 -11.27 9.08 7.52
N ASP A 187 -12.36 8.72 8.22
CA ASP A 187 -13.55 8.17 7.58
C ASP A 187 -14.26 9.19 6.66
N GLU A 188 -14.27 10.47 7.03
CA GLU A 188 -14.83 11.54 6.19
C GLU A 188 -13.92 11.83 4.99
N VAL A 189 -12.59 11.83 5.17
CA VAL A 189 -11.62 11.89 4.05
C VAL A 189 -11.91 10.76 3.06
N LEU A 190 -12.00 9.52 3.54
CA LEU A 190 -12.26 8.37 2.67
C LEU A 190 -13.63 8.45 2.01
N LYS A 191 -14.66 8.91 2.71
CA LYS A 191 -16.00 9.09 2.15
C LYS A 191 -16.01 10.05 0.96
N ILE A 192 -15.37 11.22 1.10
CA ILE A 192 -15.28 12.22 0.04
C ILE A 192 -14.53 11.66 -1.17
N LEU A 193 -13.36 11.07 -0.95
CA LEU A 193 -12.54 10.53 -2.03
C LEU A 193 -13.21 9.33 -2.74
N ILE A 194 -13.89 8.46 -2.02
CA ILE A 194 -14.67 7.36 -2.61
C ILE A 194 -15.78 7.92 -3.52
N GLN A 195 -16.51 8.94 -3.08
CA GLN A 195 -17.54 9.57 -3.89
C GLN A 195 -16.98 10.20 -5.17
N GLU A 196 -15.82 10.87 -5.09
CA GLU A 196 -15.14 11.43 -6.26
C GLU A 196 -14.75 10.32 -7.26
N LEU A 197 -14.18 9.21 -6.76
CA LEU A 197 -13.78 8.09 -7.61
C LEU A 197 -14.96 7.40 -8.27
N GLU A 198 -16.03 7.11 -7.52
CA GLU A 198 -17.25 6.49 -8.08
C GLU A 198 -17.89 7.36 -9.16
N SER A 199 -18.00 8.66 -8.91
CA SER A 199 -18.60 9.61 -9.86
C SER A 199 -17.80 9.75 -11.16
N ASN A 200 -16.51 9.45 -11.14
CA ASN A 200 -15.62 9.58 -12.30
C ASN A 200 -15.16 8.21 -12.87
N LEU A 201 -15.59 7.10 -12.30
CA LEU A 201 -15.14 5.76 -12.66
C LEU A 201 -15.35 5.41 -14.13
N SER A 202 -16.49 5.82 -14.71
CA SER A 202 -16.81 5.59 -16.13
C SER A 202 -15.84 6.30 -17.08
N ASN A 203 -15.23 7.41 -16.66
CA ASN A 203 -14.27 8.18 -17.45
C ASN A 203 -12.86 7.56 -17.41
N THR A 204 -12.59 6.66 -16.47
CA THR A 204 -11.27 6.01 -16.36
C THR A 204 -11.07 5.05 -17.53
N PRO A 205 -9.95 5.17 -18.28
CA PRO A 205 -9.65 4.23 -19.35
C PRO A 205 -9.49 2.80 -18.85
N THR A 206 -9.94 1.84 -19.63
CA THR A 206 -9.66 0.42 -19.40
C THR A 206 -8.25 0.05 -19.84
N SER A 207 -7.70 0.78 -20.81
CA SER A 207 -6.35 0.56 -21.34
C SER A 207 -5.77 1.87 -21.90
N TYR A 208 -4.46 2.02 -21.75
CA TYR A 208 -3.64 3.09 -22.35
C TYR A 208 -2.83 2.61 -23.58
N GLY A 209 -3.19 1.46 -24.15
CA GLY A 209 -2.62 0.94 -25.40
C GLY A 209 -1.31 0.16 -25.25
N SER A 210 -0.59 0.25 -24.13
CA SER A 210 0.60 -0.55 -23.87
C SER A 210 0.56 -1.18 -22.50
N ASN A 211 1.25 -2.33 -22.33
CA ASN A 211 1.29 -3.03 -21.05
C ASN A 211 1.94 -2.17 -19.96
N ASP A 212 3.02 -1.45 -20.28
CA ASP A 212 3.72 -0.59 -19.33
C ASP A 212 2.81 0.54 -18.83
N ASN A 213 2.13 1.24 -19.74
CA ASN A 213 1.18 2.27 -19.35
C ASN A 213 0.00 1.70 -18.53
N ASN A 214 -0.49 0.51 -18.90
CA ASN A 214 -1.59 -0.12 -18.19
C ASN A 214 -1.24 -0.54 -16.76
N LYS A 215 0.03 -0.81 -16.46
CA LYS A 215 0.49 -1.20 -15.13
C LYS A 215 1.05 -0.03 -14.32
N ASN A 216 1.59 0.99 -14.99
CA ASN A 216 2.22 2.14 -14.32
C ASN A 216 1.30 3.36 -14.19
N ARG A 217 0.05 3.26 -14.62
CA ARG A 217 -0.98 4.29 -14.53
C ARG A 217 -2.30 3.68 -14.04
N PHE A 218 -3.15 4.51 -13.45
CA PHE A 218 -4.48 4.06 -13.02
C PHE A 218 -5.38 3.74 -14.21
N THR A 219 -5.56 2.46 -14.49
CA THR A 219 -6.66 1.96 -15.32
C THR A 219 -7.94 1.83 -14.48
N ARG A 220 -9.08 1.59 -15.12
CA ARG A 220 -10.35 1.36 -14.44
C ARG A 220 -10.26 0.25 -13.39
N ASN A 221 -9.54 -0.84 -13.68
CA ASN A 221 -9.28 -1.90 -12.72
C ASN A 221 -8.40 -1.46 -11.55
N GLY A 222 -7.46 -0.56 -11.78
CA GLY A 222 -6.68 0.07 -10.72
C GLY A 222 -7.56 0.89 -9.77
N VAL A 223 -8.52 1.65 -10.33
CA VAL A 223 -9.49 2.44 -9.53
C VAL A 223 -10.45 1.53 -8.77
N HIS A 224 -10.98 0.47 -9.39
CA HIS A 224 -11.79 -0.53 -8.69
C HIS A 224 -11.04 -1.17 -7.51
N THR A 225 -9.75 -1.47 -7.70
CA THR A 225 -8.90 -2.06 -6.65
C THR A 225 -8.70 -1.09 -5.49
N LEU A 226 -8.40 0.18 -5.80
CA LEU A 226 -8.27 1.23 -4.78
C LEU A 226 -9.59 1.44 -4.02
N LEU A 227 -10.72 1.52 -4.72
CA LEU A 227 -12.05 1.59 -4.11
C LEU A 227 -12.32 0.41 -3.18
N ALA A 228 -12.04 -0.81 -3.61
CA ALA A 228 -12.23 -2.01 -2.77
C ALA A 228 -11.41 -1.93 -1.47
N ASP A 229 -10.14 -1.51 -1.53
CA ASP A 229 -9.27 -1.38 -0.36
C ASP A 229 -9.73 -0.22 0.56
N MET A 230 -10.13 0.92 -0.02
CA MET A 230 -10.68 2.06 0.73
C MET A 230 -11.99 1.70 1.43
N TYR A 231 -12.89 0.96 0.78
CA TYR A 231 -14.13 0.49 1.37
C TYR A 231 -13.89 -0.48 2.53
N LEU A 232 -12.97 -1.44 2.35
CA LEU A 232 -12.59 -2.38 3.41
C LEU A 232 -11.99 -1.65 4.63
N TRP A 233 -11.12 -0.67 4.39
CA TRP A 233 -10.51 0.13 5.45
C TRP A 233 -11.55 0.98 6.18
N ARG A 234 -12.39 1.70 5.44
CA ARG A 234 -13.43 2.53 6.00
C ARG A 234 -14.44 1.72 6.80
N ALA A 235 -14.78 0.50 6.35
CA ALA A 235 -15.65 -0.42 7.09
C ALA A 235 -15.12 -0.72 8.50
N GLY A 236 -13.80 -0.92 8.65
CA GLY A 236 -13.18 -1.06 9.97
C GLY A 236 -13.26 0.21 10.79
N MET A 237 -12.99 1.37 10.20
CA MET A 237 -13.02 2.65 10.91
C MET A 237 -14.40 2.98 11.49
N VAL A 238 -15.47 2.68 10.75
CA VAL A 238 -16.84 2.99 11.19
C VAL A 238 -17.44 1.94 12.13
N PHE A 239 -16.93 0.70 12.08
CA PHE A 239 -17.40 -0.38 12.95
C PHE A 239 -17.08 -0.06 14.42
N HIS A 240 -18.09 0.08 15.28
CA HIS A 240 -17.96 0.52 16.68
C HIS A 240 -17.19 1.85 16.85
N SER A 241 -17.42 2.80 15.96
CA SER A 241 -16.67 4.05 15.90
C SER A 241 -16.81 4.89 17.18
N LYS A 242 -18.00 4.94 17.74
CA LYS A 242 -18.29 5.63 19.03
C LYS A 242 -17.47 5.05 20.18
N ASP A 243 -17.36 3.73 20.28
CA ASP A 243 -16.58 3.06 21.32
C ASP A 243 -15.08 3.38 21.22
N LYS A 244 -14.60 3.65 20.01
CA LYS A 244 -13.22 4.07 19.74
C LYS A 244 -12.96 5.55 20.04
N GLY A 245 -14.01 6.33 20.35
CA GLY A 245 -13.93 7.77 20.59
C GLY A 245 -14.04 8.63 19.32
N PHE A 246 -14.64 8.10 18.25
CA PHE A 246 -14.84 8.78 16.98
C PHE A 246 -16.31 8.74 16.56
N PRO A 247 -17.24 9.37 17.32
CA PRO A 247 -18.66 9.30 17.01
C PRO A 247 -18.94 9.85 15.61
N LEU A 248 -19.65 9.07 14.80
CA LEU A 248 -20.06 9.45 13.46
C LEU A 248 -21.38 10.21 13.50
N LYS A 249 -21.57 11.13 12.56
CA LYS A 249 -22.82 11.88 12.40
C LYS A 249 -23.54 11.45 11.14
N GLY A 250 -24.84 11.24 11.28
CA GLY A 250 -25.73 11.04 10.14
C GLY A 250 -26.02 12.36 9.39
N GLU A 251 -26.77 12.27 8.30
CA GLU A 251 -27.13 13.43 7.45
C GLU A 251 -27.93 14.49 8.22
N ASN A 252 -28.68 14.09 9.23
CA ASN A 252 -29.42 14.98 10.14
C ASN A 252 -28.55 15.63 11.23
N GLY A 253 -27.24 15.40 11.23
CA GLY A 253 -26.28 15.90 12.22
C GLY A 253 -26.27 15.16 13.56
N ALA A 254 -27.18 14.20 13.79
CA ALA A 254 -27.21 13.39 15.00
C ALA A 254 -26.10 12.31 14.97
N GLU A 255 -25.60 11.92 16.15
CA GLU A 255 -24.68 10.79 16.25
C GLU A 255 -25.37 9.48 15.84
N LEU A 256 -24.64 8.63 15.12
CA LEU A 256 -25.12 7.31 14.75
C LEU A 256 -25.19 6.40 15.99
N THR A 257 -26.20 5.55 16.00
CA THR A 257 -26.27 4.45 16.99
C THR A 257 -25.30 3.32 16.61
N GLU A 258 -25.01 2.44 17.55
CA GLU A 258 -24.15 1.25 17.31
C GLU A 258 -24.71 0.38 16.18
N GLU A 259 -26.03 0.21 16.10
CA GLU A 259 -26.70 -0.54 15.04
C GLU A 259 -26.52 0.14 13.67
N GLN A 260 -26.58 1.47 13.63
CA GLN A 260 -26.34 2.23 12.40
C GLN A 260 -24.88 2.17 11.95
N GLU A 261 -23.93 2.25 12.88
CA GLU A 261 -22.50 2.05 12.60
C GLU A 261 -22.21 0.64 12.03
N LYS A 262 -22.81 -0.39 12.62
CA LYS A 262 -22.72 -1.77 12.12
C LYS A 262 -23.34 -1.92 10.73
N ALA A 263 -24.54 -1.37 10.52
CA ALA A 263 -25.20 -1.39 9.21
C ALA A 263 -24.36 -0.70 8.14
N LEU A 264 -23.79 0.47 8.45
CA LEU A 264 -22.89 1.18 7.54
C LEU A 264 -21.64 0.35 7.24
N SER A 265 -20.99 -0.24 8.24
CA SER A 265 -19.84 -1.11 8.04
C SER A 265 -20.16 -2.30 7.13
N GLN A 266 -21.33 -2.92 7.32
CA GLN A 266 -21.79 -4.02 6.48
C GLN A 266 -21.98 -3.59 5.03
N GLU A 267 -22.58 -2.44 4.76
CA GLU A 267 -22.75 -1.90 3.40
C GLU A 267 -21.40 -1.58 2.73
N LEU A 268 -20.45 -1.01 3.46
CA LEU A 268 -19.11 -0.75 2.95
C LEU A 268 -18.37 -2.05 2.58
N LEU A 269 -18.53 -3.11 3.36
CA LEU A 269 -17.96 -4.43 3.02
C LEU A 269 -18.60 -5.03 1.77
N LYS A 270 -19.92 -4.87 1.57
CA LYS A 270 -20.59 -5.28 0.31
C LYS A 270 -20.04 -4.52 -0.88
N LYS A 271 -19.89 -3.19 -0.76
CA LYS A 271 -19.27 -2.35 -1.79
C LYS A 271 -17.85 -2.80 -2.10
N CYS A 272 -17.06 -3.13 -1.09
CA CYS A 272 -15.73 -3.73 -1.29
C CYS A 272 -15.82 -4.98 -2.19
N VAL A 273 -16.71 -5.93 -1.89
CA VAL A 273 -16.88 -7.14 -2.71
C VAL A 273 -17.33 -6.81 -4.13
N GLU A 274 -18.27 -5.86 -4.31
CA GLU A 274 -18.72 -5.40 -5.63
C GLU A 274 -17.55 -4.92 -6.49
N HIS A 275 -16.68 -4.06 -5.95
CA HIS A 275 -15.54 -3.53 -6.70
C HIS A 275 -14.44 -4.56 -7.00
N THR A 276 -14.36 -5.67 -6.27
CA THR A 276 -13.41 -6.74 -6.61
C THR A 276 -13.83 -7.56 -7.81
N THR A 277 -15.13 -7.64 -8.12
CA THR A 277 -15.70 -8.51 -9.17
C THR A 277 -15.17 -8.19 -10.56
N PRO A 278 -15.25 -6.94 -11.08
CA PRO A 278 -14.77 -6.62 -12.43
C PRO A 278 -13.25 -6.84 -12.58
N VAL A 279 -12.48 -6.68 -11.50
CA VAL A 279 -11.04 -6.94 -11.53
C VAL A 279 -10.74 -8.43 -11.65
N MET A 280 -11.48 -9.27 -10.93
CA MET A 280 -11.38 -10.73 -11.04
C MET A 280 -11.81 -11.24 -12.42
N ASP A 281 -12.86 -10.66 -12.99
CA ASP A 281 -13.35 -11.02 -14.32
C ASP A 281 -12.34 -10.69 -15.41
N GLU A 282 -11.71 -9.51 -15.34
CA GLU A 282 -10.66 -9.13 -16.31
C GLU A 282 -9.39 -9.98 -16.13
N ALA A 283 -9.03 -10.32 -14.90
CA ALA A 283 -7.92 -11.24 -14.65
C ALA A 283 -8.18 -12.61 -15.27
N TRP A 284 -9.40 -13.13 -15.19
CA TRP A 284 -9.80 -14.37 -15.87
C TRP A 284 -9.71 -14.26 -17.38
N LYS A 285 -10.15 -13.14 -17.96
CA LYS A 285 -10.05 -12.90 -19.40
C LYS A 285 -8.60 -12.90 -19.85
N THR A 286 -7.74 -12.12 -19.18
CA THR A 286 -6.30 -12.04 -19.46
C THR A 286 -5.63 -13.40 -19.33
N TYR A 287 -5.99 -14.18 -18.32
CA TYR A 287 -5.43 -15.52 -18.11
C TYR A 287 -5.84 -16.50 -19.23
N LYS A 288 -7.10 -16.49 -19.67
CA LYS A 288 -7.56 -17.29 -20.81
C LYS A 288 -6.87 -16.92 -22.11
N GLU A 289 -6.63 -15.63 -22.34
CA GLU A 289 -5.82 -15.15 -23.47
C GLU A 289 -4.39 -15.68 -23.41
N PHE A 290 -3.76 -15.65 -22.22
CA PHE A 290 -2.43 -16.23 -22.00
C PHE A 290 -2.40 -17.72 -22.31
N LEU A 291 -3.38 -18.51 -21.84
CA LEU A 291 -3.46 -19.94 -22.13
C LEU A 291 -3.57 -20.19 -23.63
N SER A 292 -4.42 -19.43 -24.32
CA SER A 292 -4.63 -19.54 -25.77
C SER A 292 -3.39 -19.17 -26.58
N GLN A 293 -2.75 -18.05 -26.26
CA GLN A 293 -1.56 -17.55 -26.96
C GLN A 293 -0.36 -18.49 -26.82
N ASN A 294 -0.27 -19.23 -25.71
CA ASN A 294 0.77 -20.20 -25.45
C ASN A 294 0.39 -21.65 -25.82
N ASN A 295 -0.75 -21.86 -26.50
CA ASN A 295 -1.29 -23.16 -26.90
C ASN A 295 -1.37 -24.16 -25.73
N ILE A 296 -1.68 -23.68 -24.51
CA ILE A 296 -1.78 -24.51 -23.30
C ILE A 296 -3.04 -25.36 -23.38
N GLN A 297 -2.87 -26.68 -23.28
CA GLN A 297 -3.97 -27.64 -23.40
C GLN A 297 -4.81 -27.69 -22.10
N PRO A 298 -6.09 -28.09 -22.18
CA PRO A 298 -6.98 -28.14 -21.01
C PRO A 298 -6.56 -29.11 -19.89
N ASP A 299 -5.71 -30.07 -20.20
CA ASP A 299 -5.17 -31.05 -19.24
C ASP A 299 -3.88 -30.57 -18.55
N ASP A 300 -3.27 -29.48 -19.03
CA ASP A 300 -2.10 -28.84 -18.43
C ASP A 300 -2.43 -28.30 -17.03
N TYR A 301 -1.48 -28.37 -16.09
CA TYR A 301 -1.63 -27.84 -14.73
C TYR A 301 -1.95 -26.34 -14.71
N ARG A 302 -1.48 -25.56 -15.69
CA ARG A 302 -1.77 -24.13 -15.87
C ARG A 302 -3.21 -23.88 -16.25
N ALA A 303 -3.87 -24.80 -16.97
CA ALA A 303 -5.30 -24.69 -17.32
C ALA A 303 -6.23 -25.12 -16.18
N LYS A 304 -5.72 -25.90 -15.21
CA LYS A 304 -6.49 -26.46 -14.09
C LYS A 304 -6.45 -25.59 -12.84
N VAL A 305 -6.54 -24.25 -12.99
CA VAL A 305 -6.54 -23.31 -11.87
C VAL A 305 -7.95 -22.93 -11.46
N ARG A 306 -8.17 -22.72 -10.18
CA ARG A 306 -9.44 -22.23 -9.64
C ARG A 306 -9.55 -20.70 -9.77
N TYR A 307 -8.44 -20.00 -9.61
CA TYR A 307 -8.30 -18.56 -9.83
C TYR A 307 -7.17 -18.30 -10.84
N PRO A 308 -7.20 -17.18 -11.56
CA PRO A 308 -6.26 -16.91 -12.66
C PRO A 308 -4.84 -16.52 -12.16
N LEU A 309 -4.28 -17.33 -11.28
CA LEU A 309 -2.93 -17.17 -10.74
C LEU A 309 -1.95 -18.04 -11.52
N TYR A 310 -0.76 -17.49 -11.80
CA TYR A 310 0.36 -18.30 -12.27
C TYR A 310 0.73 -19.35 -11.24
N ARG A 311 1.15 -20.52 -11.71
CA ARG A 311 1.59 -21.63 -10.87
C ARG A 311 2.95 -22.13 -11.32
N ASN A 312 3.77 -22.51 -10.36
CA ASN A 312 4.99 -23.26 -10.64
C ASN A 312 4.64 -24.64 -11.16
N SER A 313 5.47 -25.14 -12.08
CA SER A 313 5.41 -26.53 -12.50
C SER A 313 5.78 -27.46 -11.35
N ASP A 314 5.13 -28.62 -11.30
CA ASP A 314 5.56 -29.73 -10.42
C ASP A 314 6.87 -30.39 -10.93
N SER A 315 7.29 -30.09 -12.16
CA SER A 315 8.52 -30.57 -12.76
C SER A 315 9.70 -29.67 -12.42
N LYS A 316 10.77 -30.27 -11.90
CA LYS A 316 12.03 -29.58 -11.57
C LYS A 316 12.73 -28.97 -12.80
N ASP A 317 12.35 -29.39 -14.00
CA ASP A 317 13.04 -29.02 -15.23
C ASP A 317 12.48 -27.74 -15.88
N LEU A 318 11.36 -27.18 -15.36
CA LEU A 318 10.71 -26.00 -15.94
C LEU A 318 10.97 -24.73 -15.11
N ILE A 319 12.23 -24.32 -15.03
CA ILE A 319 12.67 -23.07 -14.36
C ILE A 319 11.99 -21.83 -14.95
N SER A 320 11.66 -21.86 -16.24
CA SER A 320 11.00 -20.76 -16.94
C SER A 320 9.58 -20.45 -16.42
N ASP A 321 8.98 -21.37 -15.68
CA ASP A 321 7.65 -21.21 -15.10
C ASP A 321 7.68 -20.73 -13.64
N ASP A 322 8.82 -20.24 -13.15
CA ASP A 322 8.91 -19.72 -11.79
C ASP A 322 8.04 -18.49 -11.58
N VAL A 323 7.07 -18.64 -10.71
CA VAL A 323 6.11 -17.58 -10.35
C VAL A 323 6.80 -16.34 -9.81
N TYR A 324 7.89 -16.48 -9.05
CA TYR A 324 8.65 -15.34 -8.55
C TYR A 324 9.20 -14.49 -9.70
N GLU A 325 9.85 -15.15 -10.69
CA GLU A 325 10.40 -14.44 -11.85
C GLU A 325 9.30 -13.74 -12.66
N MET A 326 8.16 -14.40 -12.84
CA MET A 326 7.03 -13.84 -13.58
C MET A 326 6.45 -12.59 -12.91
N ILE A 327 6.41 -12.53 -11.57
CA ILE A 327 5.80 -11.43 -10.82
C ILE A 327 6.82 -10.32 -10.51
N PHE A 328 7.99 -10.68 -9.98
CA PHE A 328 8.98 -9.72 -9.47
C PHE A 328 10.23 -9.61 -10.36
N GLY A 329 10.57 -10.65 -11.09
CA GLY A 329 11.70 -10.67 -12.01
C GLY A 329 11.42 -9.88 -13.27
N ARG A 330 10.25 -10.04 -13.84
CA ARG A 330 9.75 -9.31 -15.00
C ARG A 330 8.87 -8.16 -14.52
N LYS A 331 9.02 -6.99 -15.13
CA LYS A 331 8.18 -5.85 -14.85
C LYS A 331 6.79 -6.02 -15.48
N ASN A 332 5.79 -5.36 -14.91
CA ASN A 332 4.46 -5.25 -15.50
C ASN A 332 3.83 -6.62 -15.79
N SER A 333 3.91 -7.52 -14.81
CA SER A 333 3.37 -8.88 -14.94
C SER A 333 1.86 -8.87 -15.19
N ALA A 334 1.32 -9.99 -15.71
CA ALA A 334 -0.12 -10.10 -15.92
C ALA A 334 -0.91 -10.11 -14.59
N GLU A 335 -0.28 -10.51 -13.47
CA GLU A 335 -0.88 -10.39 -12.13
C GLU A 335 -0.79 -8.97 -11.55
N SER A 336 0.01 -8.08 -12.11
CA SER A 336 0.09 -6.69 -11.65
C SER A 336 -1.13 -5.89 -12.06
N ILE A 337 -1.65 -5.09 -11.14
CA ILE A 337 -2.76 -4.16 -11.36
C ILE A 337 -2.21 -2.73 -11.43
N LEU A 338 -1.37 -2.36 -10.45
CA LEU A 338 -0.69 -1.07 -10.41
C LEU A 338 0.70 -1.23 -9.80
N GLU A 339 1.72 -0.76 -10.53
CA GLU A 339 3.12 -0.71 -10.09
C GLU A 339 3.68 0.70 -10.25
N LEU A 340 4.63 1.07 -9.42
CA LEU A 340 5.48 2.23 -9.67
C LEU A 340 6.67 1.80 -10.52
N GLY A 341 6.85 2.44 -11.68
CA GLY A 341 7.88 2.10 -12.63
C GLY A 341 9.25 2.69 -12.26
N PHE A 342 10.27 1.86 -12.36
CA PHE A 342 11.68 2.26 -12.19
C PHE A 342 12.49 1.74 -13.37
N ASP A 343 13.31 2.60 -13.98
CA ASP A 343 14.19 2.22 -15.10
C ASP A 343 15.59 1.81 -14.64
N GLY A 344 15.96 2.16 -13.42
CA GLY A 344 17.26 1.89 -12.83
C GLY A 344 18.34 2.91 -13.19
N THR A 345 18.07 3.81 -14.14
CA THR A 345 19.00 4.85 -14.61
C THR A 345 18.55 6.23 -14.17
N ASN A 346 17.40 6.69 -14.67
CA ASN A 346 16.84 7.99 -14.29
C ASN A 346 16.08 7.90 -12.97
N VAL A 347 15.40 6.79 -12.76
CA VAL A 347 14.64 6.51 -11.53
C VAL A 347 15.02 5.13 -11.01
N SER A 348 15.88 5.08 -10.00
CA SER A 348 16.30 3.85 -9.34
C SER A 348 15.45 3.57 -8.10
N ASN A 349 15.08 2.31 -7.88
CA ASN A 349 14.39 1.87 -6.67
C ASN A 349 15.38 1.72 -5.50
N SER A 350 15.86 2.85 -4.98
CA SER A 350 16.83 2.89 -3.87
C SER A 350 16.29 2.24 -2.58
N THR A 351 14.97 2.21 -2.41
CA THR A 351 14.33 1.57 -1.26
C THR A 351 14.75 0.11 -1.10
N LEU A 352 14.85 -0.65 -2.19
CA LEU A 352 15.25 -2.05 -2.14
C LEU A 352 16.72 -2.21 -1.76
N SER A 353 17.61 -1.36 -2.30
CA SER A 353 19.05 -1.45 -2.01
C SER A 353 19.42 -0.91 -0.63
N GLU A 354 18.67 0.06 -0.10
CA GLU A 354 18.93 0.62 1.22
C GLU A 354 18.30 -0.23 2.34
N MET A 355 17.07 -0.68 2.13
CA MET A 355 16.29 -1.32 3.18
C MET A 355 16.47 -2.82 3.25
N PHE A 356 16.58 -3.51 2.11
CA PHE A 356 16.59 -4.95 2.09
C PHE A 356 17.98 -5.53 1.86
N TYR A 357 18.66 -5.12 0.80
CA TYR A 357 19.84 -5.81 0.35
C TYR A 357 20.75 -4.90 -0.47
N SER A 358 21.92 -4.61 0.05
CA SER A 358 22.91 -3.76 -0.64
C SER A 358 24.15 -4.54 -1.01
N ASP A 359 24.70 -4.23 -2.19
CA ASP A 359 26.02 -4.68 -2.62
C ASP A 359 27.07 -3.75 -2.00
N LYS A 360 27.82 -4.25 -1.02
CA LYS A 360 28.98 -3.54 -0.48
C LYS A 360 30.22 -4.33 -0.87
N SER A 361 30.97 -3.82 -1.86
CA SER A 361 32.36 -4.23 -2.20
C SER A 361 32.62 -5.75 -2.14
N GLY A 362 31.96 -6.52 -3.03
CA GLY A 362 32.26 -7.93 -3.24
C GLY A 362 31.49 -8.94 -2.40
N GLY A 363 30.48 -8.50 -1.65
CA GLY A 363 29.55 -9.38 -0.94
C GLY A 363 28.24 -8.68 -0.64
N TYR A 364 27.14 -9.35 -0.94
CA TYR A 364 25.81 -8.84 -0.61
C TYR A 364 25.63 -8.79 0.91
N ALA A 365 25.18 -7.68 1.42
CA ALA A 365 24.88 -7.49 2.83
C ALA A 365 23.41 -7.15 3.04
N ALA A 366 22.81 -7.68 4.10
CA ALA A 366 21.49 -7.27 4.54
C ALA A 366 21.43 -5.75 4.71
N GLY A 367 20.34 -5.13 4.25
CA GLY A 367 20.05 -3.72 4.45
C GLY A 367 19.72 -3.40 5.91
N VAL A 368 19.01 -2.30 6.12
CA VAL A 368 18.53 -1.88 7.46
C VAL A 368 17.51 -2.87 8.01
N MET A 369 16.70 -3.46 7.14
CA MET A 369 15.59 -4.35 7.44
C MET A 369 15.94 -5.79 7.07
N VAL A 370 15.69 -6.72 7.97
CA VAL A 370 15.76 -8.16 7.75
C VAL A 370 14.41 -8.80 8.04
N ALA A 371 14.19 -9.97 7.49
CA ALA A 371 12.94 -10.69 7.74
C ALA A 371 12.82 -11.10 9.21
N GLY A 372 11.62 -10.99 9.76
CA GLY A 372 11.31 -11.38 11.14
C GLY A 372 11.60 -12.86 11.39
N SER A 373 12.24 -13.17 12.50
CA SER A 373 12.64 -14.53 12.89
C SER A 373 11.46 -15.51 12.97
N GLY A 374 10.25 -14.99 13.24
CA GLY A 374 9.02 -15.78 13.25
C GLY A 374 8.53 -16.23 11.87
N LEU A 375 8.94 -15.56 10.77
CA LEU A 375 8.58 -15.93 9.40
C LEU A 375 9.50 -16.99 8.81
N PHE A 376 10.80 -16.85 9.04
CA PHE A 376 11.86 -17.68 8.45
C PHE A 376 12.45 -18.64 9.49
N ASN A 377 11.59 -19.47 10.05
CA ASN A 377 12.08 -20.46 11.02
C ASN A 377 12.62 -21.69 10.29
N VAL A 378 13.95 -21.83 10.26
CA VAL A 378 14.69 -22.92 9.60
C VAL A 378 14.80 -24.20 10.47
N THR A 379 14.19 -24.24 11.65
CA THR A 379 14.22 -25.42 12.51
C THR A 379 13.05 -26.35 12.20
N GLU A 380 13.25 -27.67 12.37
CA GLU A 380 12.26 -28.73 12.09
C GLU A 380 10.93 -28.60 12.88
N LYS A 381 10.87 -27.71 13.87
CA LYS A 381 9.69 -27.43 14.68
C LYS A 381 9.04 -26.11 14.29
N VAL A 382 8.74 -25.94 13.02
CA VAL A 382 8.09 -24.73 12.54
C VAL A 382 6.62 -24.72 12.96
N ASP A 383 6.20 -23.68 13.65
CA ASP A 383 4.80 -23.34 13.77
C ASP A 383 4.32 -22.77 12.41
N VAL A 384 3.91 -23.67 11.52
CA VAL A 384 3.44 -23.34 10.16
C VAL A 384 2.22 -22.42 10.17
N THR A 385 1.67 -22.09 11.33
CA THR A 385 0.56 -21.15 11.46
C THR A 385 1.04 -19.69 11.39
N LYS A 386 2.33 -19.43 11.66
CA LYS A 386 2.86 -18.06 11.82
C LYS A 386 3.98 -17.68 10.84
N GLY A 387 4.40 -18.60 9.98
CA GLY A 387 5.51 -18.35 9.06
C GLY A 387 5.44 -19.17 7.79
N TYR A 388 6.56 -19.20 7.06
CA TYR A 388 6.71 -20.05 5.89
C TYR A 388 6.94 -21.51 6.33
N GLY A 389 6.21 -22.43 5.72
CA GLY A 389 6.55 -23.85 5.80
C GLY A 389 7.84 -24.15 5.04
N ILE A 390 8.54 -25.22 5.40
CA ILE A 390 9.81 -25.62 4.77
C ILE A 390 9.70 -25.89 3.27
N THR A 391 8.50 -26.15 2.77
CA THR A 391 8.20 -26.39 1.35
C THR A 391 7.61 -25.16 0.65
N ASP A 392 7.40 -24.06 1.39
CA ASP A 392 6.90 -22.81 0.80
C ASP A 392 8.03 -22.15 -0.01
N LEU A 393 7.82 -22.01 -1.31
CA LEU A 393 8.82 -21.42 -2.21
C LEU A 393 9.17 -19.99 -1.83
N ARG A 394 8.25 -19.25 -1.22
CA ARG A 394 8.50 -17.88 -0.75
C ARG A 394 9.59 -17.83 0.33
N MET A 395 9.76 -18.90 1.10
CA MET A 395 10.85 -18.99 2.07
C MET A 395 12.22 -18.79 1.41
N ALA A 396 12.42 -19.37 0.22
CA ALA A 396 13.67 -19.26 -0.52
C ALA A 396 13.69 -18.10 -1.53
N SER A 397 12.51 -17.64 -2.00
CA SER A 397 12.40 -16.58 -3.00
C SER A 397 12.32 -15.18 -2.41
N TYR A 398 11.85 -15.04 -1.16
CA TYR A 398 11.71 -13.74 -0.50
C TYR A 398 12.84 -13.44 0.47
N GLY A 399 13.52 -14.48 0.98
CA GLY A 399 14.63 -14.34 1.92
C GLY A 399 15.86 -15.15 1.50
N GLU A 400 17.05 -14.63 1.75
CA GLU A 400 18.29 -15.36 1.56
C GLU A 400 18.63 -16.17 2.83
N ILE A 401 18.39 -17.47 2.79
CA ILE A 401 18.62 -18.36 3.92
C ILE A 401 20.03 -18.90 3.82
N ALA A 402 20.87 -18.58 4.83
CA ALA A 402 22.22 -19.16 4.91
C ALA A 402 22.17 -20.69 5.00
N GLU A 403 23.01 -21.38 4.23
CA GLU A 403 23.09 -22.84 4.24
C GLU A 403 23.56 -23.40 5.60
N GLU A 404 24.36 -22.62 6.32
CA GLU A 404 24.79 -22.95 7.67
C GLU A 404 24.02 -22.11 8.69
N LYS A 405 23.48 -22.75 9.73
CA LYS A 405 22.68 -22.20 10.85
C LYS A 405 23.35 -21.07 11.68
N LYS A 406 24.30 -20.32 11.14
CA LYS A 406 25.10 -19.35 11.90
C LYS A 406 24.54 -17.93 11.95
N SER A 407 23.55 -17.59 11.12
CA SER A 407 22.93 -16.25 11.13
C SER A 407 21.50 -16.33 11.65
N SER A 408 21.21 -15.54 12.68
CA SER A 408 19.85 -15.32 13.17
C SER A 408 19.04 -14.35 12.29
N THR A 409 19.66 -13.79 11.23
CA THR A 409 19.06 -12.76 10.38
C THR A 409 18.94 -13.28 8.95
N THR A 410 17.75 -13.11 8.36
CA THR A 410 17.48 -13.47 6.97
C THR A 410 17.31 -12.20 6.15
N PRO A 411 18.27 -11.87 5.24
CA PRO A 411 18.13 -10.76 4.31
C PRO A 411 16.91 -10.94 3.43
N ILE A 412 16.17 -9.85 3.18
CA ILE A 412 15.03 -9.85 2.25
C ILE A 412 15.58 -9.63 0.83
N ILE A 413 15.32 -10.58 -0.06
CA ILE A 413 15.72 -10.50 -1.48
C ILE A 413 14.55 -10.26 -2.44
N LYS A 414 13.34 -10.16 -1.93
CA LYS A 414 12.15 -9.90 -2.72
C LYS A 414 12.27 -8.56 -3.45
N GLY A 415 12.07 -8.56 -4.77
CA GLY A 415 12.32 -7.42 -5.65
C GLY A 415 13.80 -7.20 -6.02
N VAL A 416 14.75 -7.67 -5.23
CA VAL A 416 16.19 -7.61 -5.53
C VAL A 416 16.58 -8.73 -6.50
N ALA A 417 16.10 -9.94 -6.29
CA ALA A 417 16.31 -11.06 -7.21
C ALA A 417 15.54 -10.83 -8.52
N ARG A 418 16.15 -11.24 -9.64
CA ARG A 418 15.62 -11.03 -10.99
C ARG A 418 15.16 -12.31 -11.65
N THR A 419 16.10 -13.19 -11.95
CA THR A 419 15.83 -14.43 -12.68
C THR A 419 16.09 -15.61 -11.78
N THR A 420 15.26 -16.63 -11.91
CA THR A 420 15.46 -17.90 -11.23
C THR A 420 16.45 -18.74 -12.03
N THR A 421 17.48 -19.23 -11.37
CA THR A 421 18.53 -20.05 -11.99
C THR A 421 18.43 -21.52 -11.60
N GLY A 422 17.71 -21.83 -10.53
CA GLY A 422 17.45 -23.18 -10.07
C GLY A 422 16.30 -23.26 -9.09
N ILE A 423 15.52 -24.34 -9.18
CA ILE A 423 14.48 -24.71 -8.21
C ILE A 423 14.73 -26.15 -7.79
N ASP A 424 14.84 -26.41 -6.49
CA ASP A 424 14.88 -27.74 -5.92
C ASP A 424 13.83 -27.86 -4.82
N ILE A 425 12.85 -28.73 -5.04
CA ILE A 425 11.78 -29.04 -4.09
C ILE A 425 12.07 -30.47 -3.58
N THR A 426 12.76 -30.54 -2.45
CA THR A 426 12.98 -31.80 -1.76
C THR A 426 11.98 -31.98 -0.64
N ASN A 427 11.83 -33.23 -0.16
CA ASN A 427 10.98 -33.56 0.98
C ASN A 427 11.38 -32.84 2.28
N THR A 428 12.54 -32.21 2.31
CA THR A 428 13.08 -31.56 3.51
C THR A 428 13.10 -30.05 3.41
N ARG A 429 13.17 -29.46 2.19
CA ARG A 429 13.27 -28.01 2.01
C ARG A 429 13.07 -27.60 0.56
N ALA A 430 12.33 -26.52 0.31
CA ALA A 430 12.38 -25.82 -0.96
C ALA A 430 13.65 -24.96 -1.05
N LYS A 431 14.39 -25.08 -2.15
CA LYS A 431 15.55 -24.25 -2.47
C LYS A 431 15.30 -23.59 -3.82
N VAL A 432 15.48 -22.27 -3.87
CA VAL A 432 15.38 -21.48 -5.11
C VAL A 432 16.65 -20.65 -5.23
N GLU A 433 17.26 -20.69 -6.39
CA GLU A 433 18.45 -19.91 -6.69
C GLU A 433 18.09 -18.78 -7.65
N HIS A 434 18.56 -17.57 -7.36
CA HIS A 434 18.27 -16.38 -8.14
C HIS A 434 19.53 -15.61 -8.53
N SER A 435 19.53 -15.05 -9.73
CA SER A 435 20.40 -13.92 -10.05
C SER A 435 19.84 -12.64 -9.43
N LYS A 436 20.70 -11.77 -8.94
CA LYS A 436 20.31 -10.51 -8.29
C LYS A 436 20.54 -9.31 -9.21
N ARG A 437 19.70 -8.29 -9.08
CA ARG A 437 19.92 -7.00 -9.75
C ARG A 437 21.09 -6.28 -9.10
N VAL A 438 21.85 -5.54 -9.89
CA VAL A 438 22.95 -4.71 -9.38
C VAL A 438 22.36 -3.59 -8.51
N ALA A 439 22.91 -3.38 -7.32
CA ALA A 439 22.37 -2.44 -6.33
C ALA A 439 22.34 -0.98 -6.83
N SER A 440 23.34 -0.57 -7.62
CA SER A 440 23.40 0.76 -8.25
C SER A 440 22.41 0.93 -9.41
N PHE A 441 21.78 -0.14 -9.88
CA PHE A 441 20.86 -0.20 -11.00
C PHE A 441 19.56 -0.91 -10.63
N GLN A 442 18.95 -0.54 -9.50
CA GLN A 442 17.71 -1.15 -9.06
C GLN A 442 16.53 -0.69 -9.93
N SER A 443 16.22 -1.52 -10.90
CA SER A 443 15.13 -1.30 -11.85
C SER A 443 13.85 -2.05 -11.53
N ALA A 444 13.74 -2.71 -10.37
CA ALA A 444 12.54 -3.42 -9.99
C ALA A 444 11.38 -2.44 -9.76
N ASN A 445 10.24 -2.68 -10.40
CA ASN A 445 9.03 -1.94 -10.10
C ASN A 445 8.58 -2.20 -8.67
N TRP A 446 7.89 -1.22 -8.08
CA TRP A 446 7.28 -1.36 -6.75
C TRP A 446 5.79 -1.69 -6.92
N PRO A 447 5.33 -2.88 -6.51
CA PRO A 447 3.93 -3.24 -6.64
C PRO A 447 3.08 -2.48 -5.61
N ILE A 448 2.11 -1.72 -6.10
CA ILE A 448 1.07 -1.10 -5.27
C ILE A 448 -0.08 -2.09 -5.09
N TYR A 449 -0.61 -2.60 -6.22
CA TYR A 449 -1.67 -3.60 -6.23
C TYR A 449 -1.37 -4.70 -7.26
N ARG A 450 -1.63 -5.93 -6.86
CA ARG A 450 -1.57 -7.11 -7.73
C ARG A 450 -2.76 -8.03 -7.48
N LEU A 451 -2.96 -9.04 -8.30
CA LEU A 451 -4.14 -9.90 -8.26
C LEU A 451 -4.35 -10.55 -6.88
N THR A 452 -3.28 -10.93 -6.20
CA THR A 452 -3.36 -11.48 -4.84
C THR A 452 -3.86 -10.46 -3.81
N ASP A 453 -3.67 -9.14 -4.03
CA ASP A 453 -4.31 -8.12 -3.19
C ASP A 453 -5.82 -8.18 -3.33
N ILE A 454 -6.33 -8.15 -4.56
CA ILE A 454 -7.78 -8.21 -4.82
C ILE A 454 -8.40 -9.48 -4.26
N MET A 455 -7.74 -10.63 -4.45
CA MET A 455 -8.21 -11.90 -3.91
C MET A 455 -8.31 -11.87 -2.39
N THR A 456 -7.31 -11.33 -1.71
CA THR A 456 -7.29 -11.28 -0.25
C THR A 456 -8.14 -10.16 0.34
N ILE A 457 -8.30 -9.02 -0.34
CA ILE A 457 -9.27 -7.96 0.01
C ILE A 457 -10.69 -8.52 -0.06
N ARG A 458 -11.04 -9.20 -1.15
CA ARG A 458 -12.32 -9.88 -1.31
C ARG A 458 -12.53 -10.94 -0.22
N ALA A 459 -11.52 -11.77 0.03
CA ALA A 459 -11.56 -12.82 1.04
C ALA A 459 -11.82 -12.24 2.45
N GLU A 460 -11.12 -11.16 2.82
CA GLU A 460 -11.30 -10.51 4.12
C GLU A 460 -12.71 -9.90 4.25
N ALA A 461 -13.20 -9.21 3.22
CA ALA A 461 -14.53 -8.61 3.23
C ALA A 461 -15.62 -9.69 3.37
N ILE A 462 -15.55 -10.78 2.61
CA ILE A 462 -16.48 -11.92 2.69
C ILE A 462 -16.40 -12.60 4.07
N ALA A 463 -15.18 -12.84 4.59
CA ALA A 463 -15.00 -13.44 5.90
C ALA A 463 -15.64 -12.60 7.01
N ARG A 464 -15.50 -11.27 6.95
CA ARG A 464 -16.09 -10.34 7.91
C ARG A 464 -17.61 -10.26 7.77
N LEU A 465 -18.15 -10.24 6.54
CA LEU A 465 -19.60 -10.31 6.30
C LEU A 465 -20.22 -11.60 6.87
N SER A 466 -19.53 -12.71 6.70
CA SER A 466 -19.97 -14.00 7.23
C SER A 466 -19.85 -14.08 8.76
N SER A 467 -18.70 -13.67 9.34
CA SER A 467 -18.41 -13.86 10.78
C SER A 467 -18.95 -12.75 11.68
N ASN A 468 -18.77 -11.47 11.28
CA ASN A 468 -19.18 -10.35 12.14
C ASN A 468 -20.66 -10.00 12.00
N PHE A 469 -21.26 -10.30 10.84
CA PHE A 469 -22.63 -9.92 10.52
C PHE A 469 -23.56 -11.13 10.29
N ASN A 470 -23.04 -12.35 10.31
CA ASN A 470 -23.80 -13.58 10.02
C ASN A 470 -24.62 -13.46 8.73
N ASN A 471 -24.07 -12.80 7.70
CA ASN A 471 -24.79 -12.57 6.46
C ASN A 471 -24.79 -13.85 5.58
N PRO A 472 -25.95 -14.50 5.35
CA PRO A 472 -26.02 -15.79 4.67
C PRO A 472 -25.68 -15.73 3.17
N ALA A 473 -25.65 -14.53 2.58
CA ALA A 473 -25.29 -14.35 1.18
C ALA A 473 -23.77 -14.50 0.94
N TYR A 474 -22.97 -14.53 2.00
CA TYR A 474 -21.52 -14.59 1.93
C TYR A 474 -20.97 -15.80 2.68
N SER A 475 -20.18 -16.61 2.00
CA SER A 475 -19.67 -17.87 2.53
C SER A 475 -18.20 -17.72 2.98
N SER A 476 -17.93 -18.01 4.24
CA SER A 476 -16.57 -18.17 4.75
C SER A 476 -15.71 -19.14 3.93
N ARG A 477 -16.35 -20.08 3.24
CA ARG A 477 -15.74 -21.03 2.31
C ARG A 477 -15.11 -20.32 1.11
N GLU A 478 -15.81 -19.36 0.47
CA GLU A 478 -15.25 -18.58 -0.64
C GLU A 478 -14.02 -17.78 -0.16
N ALA A 479 -14.13 -17.14 0.99
CA ALA A 479 -13.03 -16.39 1.60
C ALA A 479 -11.79 -17.27 1.83
N PHE A 480 -12.01 -18.48 2.33
CA PHE A 480 -10.92 -19.43 2.52
C PHE A 480 -10.29 -19.83 1.20
N MET A 481 -11.10 -20.22 0.21
CA MET A 481 -10.59 -20.69 -1.07
C MET A 481 -9.72 -19.66 -1.79
N LEU A 482 -10.07 -18.37 -1.69
CA LEU A 482 -9.29 -17.28 -2.25
C LEU A 482 -7.87 -17.21 -1.65
N ALA A 483 -7.76 -17.32 -0.33
CA ALA A 483 -6.46 -17.30 0.36
C ALA A 483 -5.69 -18.62 0.19
N ASP A 484 -6.40 -19.75 0.21
CA ASP A 484 -5.82 -21.09 0.08
C ASP A 484 -5.20 -21.32 -1.32
N ASP A 485 -5.75 -20.70 -2.35
CA ASP A 485 -5.20 -20.80 -3.71
C ASP A 485 -3.85 -20.09 -3.83
N ILE A 486 -3.68 -18.98 -3.12
CA ILE A 486 -2.39 -18.29 -3.01
C ILE A 486 -1.38 -19.17 -2.25
N PHE A 487 -1.81 -19.80 -1.15
CA PHE A 487 -0.96 -20.73 -0.41
C PHE A 487 -0.50 -21.90 -1.28
N ARG A 488 -1.42 -22.54 -2.02
CA ARG A 488 -1.11 -23.67 -2.89
C ARG A 488 -0.18 -23.33 -4.04
N ARG A 489 -0.34 -22.14 -4.63
CA ARG A 489 0.58 -21.65 -5.65
C ARG A 489 2.03 -21.70 -5.18
N ASN A 490 2.24 -21.36 -3.93
CA ASN A 490 3.57 -21.24 -3.34
C ASN A 490 4.06 -22.54 -2.65
N ASN A 491 3.22 -23.57 -2.62
CA ASN A 491 3.55 -24.88 -2.05
C ASN A 491 3.28 -26.00 -3.08
N PRO A 492 3.94 -25.99 -4.25
CA PRO A 492 3.83 -27.07 -5.22
C PRO A 492 4.40 -28.35 -4.61
N GLY A 493 3.85 -29.51 -4.97
CA GLY A 493 4.27 -30.80 -4.40
C GLY A 493 3.80 -31.05 -2.97
N ALA A 494 2.97 -30.17 -2.41
CA ALA A 494 2.28 -30.43 -1.15
C ALA A 494 1.39 -31.70 -1.19
N ASP A 495 1.18 -32.26 -2.37
CA ASP A 495 0.42 -33.49 -2.64
C ASP A 495 1.26 -34.78 -2.56
N THR A 496 2.55 -34.69 -2.37
CA THR A 496 3.37 -35.90 -2.32
C THR A 496 3.21 -36.62 -0.98
N SER A 497 2.86 -37.86 -1.04
CA SER A 497 2.54 -38.80 0.03
C SER A 497 3.63 -39.02 1.11
N ASN A 498 4.69 -38.25 1.13
CA ASN A 498 5.88 -38.45 1.95
C ASN A 498 6.15 -37.37 3.01
N VAL A 499 5.22 -36.48 3.30
CA VAL A 499 5.44 -35.48 4.35
C VAL A 499 4.97 -36.04 5.68
N ASN A 500 5.91 -36.56 6.46
CA ASN A 500 5.69 -37.17 7.78
C ASN A 500 5.31 -36.19 8.90
N SER A 501 4.89 -34.96 8.62
CA SER A 501 4.34 -34.09 9.66
C SER A 501 2.81 -34.11 9.61
N GLU A 502 2.19 -34.53 10.69
CA GLU A 502 0.74 -34.62 10.86
C GLU A 502 0.03 -33.27 10.56
N LYS A 503 0.67 -32.16 10.88
CA LYS A 503 0.16 -30.79 10.62
C LYS A 503 0.25 -30.41 9.14
N PHE A 504 1.28 -30.85 8.44
CA PHE A 504 1.45 -30.58 7.01
C PHE A 504 0.49 -31.44 6.18
N SER A 505 0.31 -32.72 6.56
CA SER A 505 -0.65 -33.61 5.91
C SER A 505 -2.11 -33.14 6.03
N LYS A 506 -2.46 -32.38 7.08
CA LYS A 506 -3.79 -31.79 7.23
C LYS A 506 -4.07 -30.66 6.21
N ARG A 507 -3.06 -29.86 5.85
CA ARG A 507 -3.17 -28.86 4.78
C ARG A 507 -3.25 -29.48 3.37
N ILE A 508 -2.55 -30.58 3.16
CA ILE A 508 -2.45 -31.29 1.87
C ILE A 508 -3.71 -32.08 1.51
N ARG A 509 -4.42 -32.65 2.49
CA ARG A 509 -5.68 -33.38 2.26
C ARG A 509 -6.77 -32.57 1.56
N SER A 510 -6.51 -31.29 1.31
CA SER A 510 -7.44 -30.39 0.64
C SER A 510 -7.66 -30.69 -0.84
N ASP A 511 -6.72 -31.34 -1.55
CA ASP A 511 -6.90 -31.56 -3.00
C ASP A 511 -7.89 -32.70 -3.30
N LYS A 512 -7.88 -33.73 -2.45
CA LYS A 512 -8.97 -34.72 -2.47
C LYS A 512 -10.32 -34.08 -2.19
N PHE A 513 -10.33 -33.12 -1.30
CA PHE A 513 -11.41 -32.28 -0.91
C PHE A 513 -11.92 -31.33 -2.04
N GLU A 514 -11.04 -30.72 -2.88
CA GLU A 514 -11.44 -29.86 -4.01
C GLU A 514 -12.09 -30.64 -5.14
N ASN A 515 -11.63 -31.82 -5.42
CA ASN A 515 -12.27 -32.69 -6.39
C ASN A 515 -13.71 -33.02 -5.96
N ASP A 516 -13.93 -33.17 -4.64
CA ASP A 516 -15.28 -33.37 -4.08
C ASP A 516 -16.14 -32.12 -4.13
N ILE A 517 -15.53 -30.90 -4.06
CA ILE A 517 -16.24 -29.62 -4.19
C ILE A 517 -16.59 -29.29 -5.64
N ARG A 518 -15.64 -29.48 -6.59
CA ARG A 518 -15.86 -29.20 -8.02
C ARG A 518 -16.98 -30.06 -8.59
N ASN A 519 -17.16 -31.26 -8.08
CA ASN A 519 -18.19 -32.18 -8.50
C ASN A 519 -19.56 -31.88 -7.89
N LYS A 520 -19.88 -30.62 -7.55
CA LYS A 520 -21.20 -30.07 -7.17
C LYS A 520 -22.29 -31.13 -6.91
N ALA A 521 -22.00 -32.18 -6.20
CA ALA A 521 -23.06 -33.06 -5.80
C ALA A 521 -23.82 -32.39 -4.66
N ALA A 522 -25.07 -32.16 -4.82
CA ALA A 522 -26.03 -31.69 -3.83
C ALA A 522 -26.24 -32.75 -2.74
N ASP A 523 -25.12 -33.23 -2.15
CA ASP A 523 -25.14 -34.34 -1.22
C ASP A 523 -24.73 -33.76 0.16
N ALA A 524 -25.67 -33.79 1.10
CA ALA A 524 -25.49 -33.32 2.45
C ALA A 524 -24.29 -33.99 3.16
N GLU A 525 -23.96 -35.24 2.79
CA GLU A 525 -22.79 -35.94 3.33
C GLU A 525 -21.46 -35.33 2.84
N LYS A 526 -21.43 -34.88 1.59
CA LYS A 526 -20.23 -34.18 1.05
C LYS A 526 -20.08 -32.80 1.67
N GLU A 527 -21.16 -32.08 1.88
CA GLU A 527 -21.17 -30.80 2.59
C GLU A 527 -20.69 -30.98 4.04
N GLN A 528 -21.11 -32.05 4.72
CA GLN A 528 -20.65 -32.34 6.06
C GLN A 528 -19.16 -32.69 6.09
N LYS A 529 -18.69 -33.52 5.16
CA LYS A 529 -17.24 -33.83 5.03
C LYS A 529 -16.41 -32.58 4.74
N PHE A 530 -16.96 -31.64 3.95
CA PHE A 530 -16.36 -30.32 3.77
C PHE A 530 -16.26 -29.58 5.09
N ASN A 531 -17.36 -29.44 5.79
CA ASN A 531 -17.42 -28.70 7.05
C ASN A 531 -16.47 -29.29 8.10
N ASP A 532 -16.29 -30.60 8.14
CA ASP A 532 -15.40 -31.29 9.07
C ASP A 532 -13.91 -31.05 8.70
N ALA A 533 -13.55 -31.17 7.42
CA ALA A 533 -12.21 -30.85 6.94
C ALA A 533 -11.88 -29.37 7.10
N TRP A 534 -12.86 -28.49 6.85
CA TRP A 534 -12.79 -27.06 7.11
C TRP A 534 -12.49 -26.77 8.60
N LYS A 535 -13.27 -27.34 9.53
CA LYS A 535 -13.06 -27.17 10.97
C LYS A 535 -11.69 -27.67 11.41
N GLU A 536 -11.27 -28.83 10.91
CA GLU A 536 -9.99 -29.44 11.24
C GLU A 536 -8.80 -28.55 10.79
N ARG A 537 -8.86 -27.99 9.59
CA ARG A 537 -7.79 -27.11 9.06
C ARG A 537 -7.75 -25.73 9.72
N HIS A 538 -8.91 -25.23 10.19
CA HIS A 538 -9.02 -23.91 10.83
C HIS A 538 -8.77 -23.97 12.33
N ALA A 539 -8.69 -25.12 12.95
CA ALA A 539 -8.36 -25.26 14.36
C ALA A 539 -7.04 -24.54 14.69
N ASP A 540 -6.06 -24.62 13.78
CA ASP A 540 -4.77 -23.94 13.91
C ASP A 540 -4.88 -22.40 13.92
N TYR A 541 -5.95 -21.82 13.38
CA TYR A 541 -6.22 -20.36 13.33
C TYR A 541 -7.40 -19.96 14.22
N GLY A 542 -7.72 -20.75 15.23
CA GLY A 542 -8.84 -20.49 16.15
C GLY A 542 -10.21 -20.51 15.47
N ASN A 543 -10.39 -21.30 14.41
CA ASN A 543 -11.59 -21.36 13.58
C ASN A 543 -11.99 -19.99 12.95
N ASN A 544 -11.03 -19.09 12.74
CA ASN A 544 -11.26 -17.74 12.26
C ASN A 544 -10.67 -17.53 10.86
N VAL A 545 -11.55 -17.42 9.86
CA VAL A 545 -11.16 -17.23 8.45
C VAL A 545 -10.45 -15.91 8.22
N VAL A 546 -10.86 -14.85 8.92
CA VAL A 546 -10.18 -13.54 8.83
C VAL A 546 -8.72 -13.70 9.24
N SER A 547 -8.45 -14.42 10.33
CA SER A 547 -7.07 -14.69 10.77
C SER A 547 -6.29 -15.47 9.71
N TYR A 548 -6.91 -16.49 9.08
CA TYR A 548 -6.27 -17.24 8.01
C TYR A 548 -5.89 -16.34 6.82
N VAL A 549 -6.81 -15.50 6.36
CA VAL A 549 -6.57 -14.53 5.27
C VAL A 549 -5.43 -13.58 5.64
N LEU A 550 -5.43 -13.03 6.85
CA LEU A 550 -4.40 -12.09 7.31
C LEU A 550 -3.01 -12.75 7.44
N PHE A 551 -2.93 -14.03 7.79
CA PHE A 551 -1.67 -14.78 7.80
C PHE A 551 -1.18 -15.08 6.38
N GLU A 552 -2.09 -15.38 5.44
CA GLU A 552 -1.69 -15.55 4.04
C GLU A 552 -1.23 -14.23 3.44
N ARG A 553 -1.89 -13.11 3.76
CA ARG A 553 -1.42 -11.76 3.42
C ARG A 553 -0.03 -11.48 3.99
N GLN A 554 0.23 -11.85 5.24
CA GLN A 554 1.54 -11.70 5.88
C GLN A 554 2.64 -12.37 5.06
N ARG A 555 2.43 -13.63 4.65
CA ARG A 555 3.39 -14.38 3.85
C ARG A 555 3.55 -13.82 2.44
N GLU A 556 2.44 -13.48 1.81
CA GLU A 556 2.40 -13.05 0.42
C GLU A 556 3.02 -11.67 0.22
N PHE A 557 2.79 -10.74 1.15
CA PHE A 557 3.15 -9.32 1.00
C PHE A 557 4.36 -8.88 1.85
N LEU A 558 5.19 -9.82 2.31
CA LEU A 558 6.44 -9.46 2.98
C LEU A 558 7.21 -8.41 2.18
N GLY A 559 7.56 -7.29 2.83
CA GLY A 559 8.36 -6.24 2.22
C GLY A 559 7.63 -5.38 1.19
N GLU A 560 6.29 -5.44 1.11
CA GLU A 560 5.49 -4.56 0.23
C GLU A 560 4.85 -3.38 0.99
N GLY A 561 5.19 -3.17 2.26
CA GLY A 561 4.66 -2.07 3.08
C GLY A 561 3.18 -2.23 3.44
N LYS A 562 2.71 -3.45 3.71
CA LYS A 562 1.27 -3.74 3.92
C LYS A 562 0.94 -4.30 5.29
N ARG A 563 1.85 -5.06 5.92
CA ARG A 563 1.54 -5.85 7.12
C ARG A 563 1.08 -5.01 8.30
N TRP A 564 1.72 -3.86 8.57
CA TRP A 564 1.30 -2.99 9.67
C TRP A 564 -0.12 -2.45 9.44
N PHE A 565 -0.42 -2.06 8.22
CA PHE A 565 -1.76 -1.59 7.88
C PHE A 565 -2.83 -2.70 8.02
N ASP A 566 -2.51 -3.94 7.67
CA ASP A 566 -3.41 -5.08 7.91
C ASP A 566 -3.70 -5.28 9.41
N LEU A 567 -2.67 -5.15 10.26
CA LEU A 567 -2.82 -5.25 11.72
C LEU A 567 -3.67 -4.09 12.28
N VAL A 568 -3.43 -2.86 11.81
CA VAL A 568 -4.24 -1.70 12.22
C VAL A 568 -5.70 -1.88 11.82
N ARG A 569 -5.96 -2.33 10.60
CA ARG A 569 -7.33 -2.61 10.13
C ARG A 569 -8.01 -3.69 10.98
N ASP A 570 -7.30 -4.76 11.33
CA ASP A 570 -7.85 -5.80 12.19
C ASP A 570 -8.15 -5.27 13.60
N CYS A 571 -7.30 -4.40 14.14
CA CYS A 571 -7.57 -3.69 15.39
C CYS A 571 -8.82 -2.81 15.30
N GLU A 572 -9.02 -2.09 14.19
CA GLU A 572 -10.23 -1.26 13.98
C GLU A 572 -11.51 -2.09 14.06
N PHE A 573 -11.51 -3.33 13.53
CA PHE A 573 -12.65 -4.24 13.63
C PHE A 573 -12.79 -4.95 14.98
N LYS A 574 -11.71 -5.14 15.72
CA LYS A 574 -11.68 -5.93 16.97
C LYS A 574 -11.53 -5.10 18.23
N TYR A 575 -11.51 -3.77 18.10
CA TYR A 575 -11.40 -2.88 19.24
C TYR A 575 -12.53 -3.10 20.24
N ASP A 576 -12.18 -3.20 21.52
CA ASP A 576 -13.14 -3.37 22.60
C ASP A 576 -12.78 -2.43 23.75
N SER A 577 -13.58 -1.37 23.91
CA SER A 577 -13.38 -0.32 24.92
C SER A 577 -13.52 -0.85 26.36
N LYS A 578 -14.18 -2.01 26.56
CA LYS A 578 -14.43 -2.63 27.87
C LYS A 578 -13.24 -3.47 28.35
N LYS A 579 -12.31 -3.83 27.44
CA LYS A 579 -11.11 -4.59 27.80
C LYS A 579 -10.01 -3.69 28.32
N SER A 580 -9.21 -4.18 29.26
CA SER A 580 -8.01 -3.49 29.75
C SER A 580 -6.96 -3.27 28.65
N ASP A 581 -6.84 -4.22 27.72
CA ASP A 581 -6.03 -4.13 26.51
C ASP A 581 -6.97 -4.05 25.29
N LYS A 582 -7.30 -2.82 24.90
CA LYS A 582 -8.34 -2.53 23.89
C LYS A 582 -7.98 -3.00 22.49
N ASN A 583 -6.70 -3.06 22.15
CA ASN A 583 -6.18 -3.51 20.83
C ASN A 583 -5.75 -4.98 20.84
N LYS A 584 -5.75 -5.66 21.98
CA LYS A 584 -5.19 -6.99 22.15
C LYS A 584 -5.70 -7.99 21.12
N SER A 585 -7.01 -8.02 20.91
CA SER A 585 -7.63 -8.98 20.00
C SER A 585 -7.17 -8.84 18.54
N GLY A 586 -6.82 -7.62 18.09
CA GLY A 586 -6.28 -7.37 16.76
C GLY A 586 -4.78 -7.64 16.65
N LEU A 587 -4.02 -7.43 17.73
CA LEU A 587 -2.58 -7.65 17.79
C LEU A 587 -2.17 -9.04 18.30
N GLU A 588 -3.12 -9.86 18.73
CA GLU A 588 -2.85 -11.16 19.37
C GLU A 588 -2.20 -12.15 18.39
N SER A 589 -2.60 -12.07 17.11
CA SER A 589 -2.01 -12.85 16.03
C SER A 589 -0.65 -12.33 15.56
N ALA A 590 -0.30 -11.08 15.90
CA ALA A 590 1.00 -10.53 15.57
C ALA A 590 2.07 -11.06 16.51
N GLY A 591 3.20 -11.45 15.98
CA GLY A 591 4.39 -11.91 16.74
C GLY A 591 5.09 -10.80 17.53
N LEU A 592 4.42 -9.68 17.82
CA LEU A 592 5.00 -8.53 18.51
C LEU A 592 5.37 -8.85 19.95
N PRO A 593 6.51 -8.34 20.45
CA PRO A 593 6.89 -8.48 21.86
C PRO A 593 5.82 -7.92 22.81
N THR A 594 5.64 -8.56 23.96
CA THR A 594 4.67 -8.12 24.98
C THR A 594 4.89 -6.67 25.41
N SER A 595 6.15 -6.24 25.53
CA SER A 595 6.50 -4.84 25.85
C SER A 595 5.98 -3.84 24.83
N VAL A 596 6.00 -4.19 23.54
CA VAL A 596 5.47 -3.38 22.45
C VAL A 596 3.94 -3.36 22.52
N ARG A 597 3.30 -4.54 22.62
CA ARG A 597 1.83 -4.63 22.75
C ARG A 597 1.29 -3.83 23.92
N ASN A 598 1.98 -3.82 25.05
CA ASN A 598 1.60 -3.02 26.22
C ASN A 598 1.65 -1.50 26.00
N ARG A 599 2.40 -1.02 24.99
CA ARG A 599 2.42 0.41 24.61
C ARG A 599 1.33 0.76 23.60
N LEU A 600 0.78 -0.23 22.91
CA LEU A 600 -0.21 -0.06 21.83
C LEU A 600 -1.65 -0.29 22.32
N GLN A 601 -2.02 0.27 23.48
CA GLN A 601 -3.31 0.01 24.12
C GLN A 601 -4.46 0.89 23.63
N SER A 602 -4.17 2.04 23.06
CA SER A 602 -5.20 2.92 22.48
C SER A 602 -5.21 2.83 20.97
N ILE A 603 -6.34 3.08 20.34
CA ILE A 603 -6.45 3.15 18.90
C ILE A 603 -5.46 4.17 18.30
N TRP A 604 -5.27 5.29 18.98
CA TRP A 604 -4.33 6.33 18.58
C TRP A 604 -2.87 5.86 18.54
N SER A 605 -2.48 4.90 19.38
CA SER A 605 -1.11 4.38 19.41
C SER A 605 -0.75 3.54 18.18
N LEU A 606 -1.74 3.13 17.40
CA LEU A 606 -1.54 2.42 16.14
C LEU A 606 -1.10 3.34 15.00
N TYR A 607 -1.37 4.65 15.12
CA TYR A 607 -1.09 5.67 14.12
C TYR A 607 0.13 6.51 14.48
N ASN A 608 0.75 7.11 13.48
CA ASN A 608 1.94 7.92 13.64
C ASN A 608 1.68 9.24 14.38
N PRO A 609 2.70 9.84 15.02
CA PRO A 609 2.64 11.23 15.45
C PRO A 609 2.60 12.19 14.27
N ILE A 610 2.07 13.39 14.48
CA ILE A 610 2.28 14.51 13.56
C ILE A 610 3.70 15.03 13.78
N PHE A 611 4.43 15.21 12.69
CA PHE A 611 5.82 15.70 12.72
C PHE A 611 5.89 17.10 13.35
N VAL A 612 6.90 17.33 14.16
CA VAL A 612 7.01 18.55 14.97
C VAL A 612 7.02 19.82 14.13
N ASP A 613 7.63 19.80 12.93
CA ASP A 613 7.72 21.01 12.10
C ASP A 613 6.35 21.41 11.53
N GLU A 614 5.45 20.46 11.27
CA GLU A 614 4.06 20.75 10.92
C GLU A 614 3.33 21.46 12.07
N LEU A 615 3.60 21.05 13.31
CA LEU A 615 3.01 21.66 14.49
C LEU A 615 3.61 23.05 14.80
N LYS A 616 4.86 23.32 14.42
CA LYS A 616 5.43 24.67 14.50
C LYS A 616 4.70 25.65 13.58
N VAL A 617 4.25 25.19 12.42
CA VAL A 617 3.57 26.01 11.42
C VAL A 617 2.07 26.08 11.67
N ASN A 618 1.42 24.94 11.89
CA ASN A 618 -0.05 24.80 11.95
C ASN A 618 -0.56 24.14 13.25
N GLY A 619 0.27 23.99 14.29
CA GLY A 619 -0.15 23.37 15.54
C GLY A 619 -0.98 24.31 16.41
N LYS A 620 -2.12 23.83 16.94
CA LYS A 620 -3.01 24.59 17.81
C LYS A 620 -2.39 24.74 19.20
N ASN A 621 -1.99 25.97 19.55
CA ASN A 621 -1.31 26.32 20.81
C ASN A 621 0.07 25.65 21.00
N TYR A 622 0.68 25.08 19.97
CA TYR A 622 2.06 24.59 20.03
C TYR A 622 3.06 25.70 19.67
N PHE A 623 4.17 25.75 20.37
CA PHE A 623 5.28 26.69 20.11
C PHE A 623 4.86 28.16 20.03
N GLY A 624 3.82 28.57 20.77
CA GLY A 624 3.28 29.93 20.74
C GLY A 624 2.39 30.26 19.54
N ASN A 625 2.10 29.31 18.67
CA ASN A 625 1.20 29.50 17.55
C ASN A 625 -0.27 29.49 18.01
N THR A 626 -0.92 30.65 17.96
CA THR A 626 -2.33 30.82 18.37
C THR A 626 -3.33 30.62 17.23
N GLN A 627 -2.87 30.60 15.97
CA GLN A 627 -3.71 30.47 14.77
C GLN A 627 -3.73 29.05 14.20
N GLY A 628 -2.85 28.17 14.68
CA GLY A 628 -2.76 26.80 14.23
C GLY A 628 -4.02 25.98 14.51
N GLN A 629 -4.27 24.96 13.71
CA GLN A 629 -5.45 24.10 13.76
C GLN A 629 -5.14 22.63 14.05
N LEU A 630 -3.87 22.19 13.84
CA LEU A 630 -3.48 20.80 14.06
C LEU A 630 -3.30 20.50 15.55
N VAL A 631 -3.75 19.33 15.97
CA VAL A 631 -3.56 18.78 17.30
C VAL A 631 -2.78 17.48 17.19
N GLN A 632 -1.75 17.32 18.03
CA GLN A 632 -0.94 16.11 18.05
C GLN A 632 -1.80 14.87 18.34
N ASN A 633 -1.39 13.74 17.78
CA ASN A 633 -1.92 12.44 18.16
C ASN A 633 -1.74 12.21 19.68
N PRO A 634 -2.83 11.99 20.43
CA PRO A 634 -2.79 11.92 21.89
C PRO A 634 -1.84 10.86 22.46
N ALA A 635 -1.59 9.78 21.72
CA ALA A 635 -0.66 8.73 22.17
C ALA A 635 0.79 9.21 22.26
N TRP A 636 1.15 10.24 21.49
CA TRP A 636 2.52 10.73 21.32
C TRP A 636 2.76 12.13 21.89
N GLU A 637 1.74 12.78 22.41
CA GLU A 637 1.81 14.12 23.03
C GLU A 637 2.93 14.19 24.09
N LYS A 638 3.11 13.15 24.87
CA LYS A 638 4.15 13.06 25.92
C LYS A 638 5.59 13.11 25.42
N TYR A 639 5.81 12.90 24.11
CA TYR A 639 7.12 12.96 23.47
C TYR A 639 7.37 14.28 22.74
N MET A 640 6.43 15.23 22.84
CA MET A 640 6.63 16.57 22.28
C MET A 640 7.76 17.30 23.00
N PRO A 641 8.63 18.04 22.27
CA PRO A 641 9.62 18.91 22.88
C PRO A 641 8.96 19.89 23.84
N LYS A 642 9.57 20.12 25.01
CA LYS A 642 9.11 21.19 25.91
C LYS A 642 9.39 22.54 25.27
N SER A 643 8.50 23.52 25.50
CA SER A 643 8.59 24.86 24.89
C SER A 643 9.91 25.61 25.16
N ASN A 644 10.74 25.13 26.09
CA ASN A 644 12.02 25.73 26.47
C ASN A 644 13.24 25.07 25.79
N ASP A 645 13.06 23.98 25.05
CA ASP A 645 14.16 23.36 24.30
C ASP A 645 14.29 24.08 22.94
N LYS A 646 15.06 25.20 22.94
CA LYS A 646 15.42 25.94 21.73
C LYS A 646 16.63 25.31 21.05
#